data_4f4e4bf7f2c013a364fcfa454aa29960
#
_entry.id   4f4e4bf7f2c013a364fcfa454aa29960
#
_cell.length_a   1.000
_cell.length_b   1.000
_cell.length_c   1.000
_cell.angle_alpha   90.00
_cell.angle_beta   90.00
_cell.angle_gamma   90.00
#
_symmetry.space_group_name_H-M   'P 1'
#
loop_
_entity.id
_entity.type
_entity.pdbx_description
1 polymer ?
#
loop_
_entity_poly.entity_id
_entity_poly.type
_entity_poly.pdbx_seq_one_letter_code
_entity_poly.pdbx_strand_id
1 'polypeptide(L)'
;MKVSTLIVLVALSILNLAGASKSELLQRIETVDSLFSHEGPTSNVLQEYQWVVNDIESREARDVALPELEAIVRDYLPQLYFKKALIELNLNKDAAAIGDLKKVLQLDPTKKPAKIKLVEILLEKGDVVTLKQFLNLKEDSETIEKIQHWEKSIEDAERLFLNNDFLSCVRLLEEDVLSLTPSNGQAHELHYQSILRLYHNDPTLVLESRGEKIAVAKIIIRDIQTLIKLQPLANLKLYDTLSNFFLFTESQFDIARSYIKNCLRIDNDFKPCGSISKFLTKFQDFLRLFEEYSIIIGHYYVTLEGSSSSNLNDELVDPGINFKFVNDFLFHSEIKVSKLEKRLLPPNIKNNYDYLLHRASTFLVEHAGSDVAIGELKFTNDLNKISCESFIRMNDVKRAGPYCAKVKDAFLPKSLPDVDKLLQAKKFGEAQAILDQFNANVKQTKMFSDRYHKIEEVLKSQQQQQQQRQQQHFRQQQQQQRQYQQQQQQRQQSNAKPANDYYKILDISRDADDKTIKKAYRAQTLKYHPDKFMKSGLSKEEIETKMQDVNQAYEVLSNKELKERYDRGDDPNVPNGAGTGGGNPFGNAFKGGNFNFGQQFSHQFFQNGGGAGGFGFGGSSQFGGFGKGHRHKVKFSKNKKKRS
;
A
#
# COMPACT_ATOMS: atom_id res chain seq x y z
N MET A 1 -47.68 -78.94 -12.38
CA MET A 1 -48.38 -77.73 -12.04
C MET A 1 -47.50 -76.60 -11.44
N LYS A 2 -46.24 -76.83 -11.05
CA LYS A 2 -45.39 -75.76 -10.45
C LYS A 2 -44.55 -74.93 -11.45
N VAL A 3 -44.36 -75.44 -12.67
CA VAL A 3 -43.58 -74.72 -13.71
C VAL A 3 -44.44 -73.74 -14.47
N SER A 4 -45.72 -74.03 -14.69
CA SER A 4 -46.65 -73.11 -15.37
C SER A 4 -46.98 -71.89 -14.54
N THR A 5 -47.02 -72.00 -13.21
CA THR A 5 -47.26 -70.86 -12.32
C THR A 5 -46.04 -69.90 -12.23
N LEU A 6 -44.83 -70.45 -12.33
CA LEU A 6 -43.61 -69.60 -12.34
C LEU A 6 -43.44 -68.83 -13.66
N ILE A 7 -43.80 -69.46 -14.79
CA ILE A 7 -43.79 -68.85 -16.11
C ILE A 7 -44.86 -67.72 -16.19
N VAL A 8 -46.04 -67.94 -15.62
CA VAL A 8 -47.11 -66.97 -15.56
C VAL A 8 -46.73 -65.81 -14.60
N LEU A 9 -46.08 -66.11 -13.47
CA LEU A 9 -45.59 -65.10 -12.56
C LEU A 9 -44.42 -64.30 -13.13
N VAL A 10 -43.51 -64.90 -13.88
CA VAL A 10 -42.42 -64.21 -14.60
C VAL A 10 -43.00 -63.46 -15.79
N ALA A 11 -43.99 -63.99 -16.52
CA ALA A 11 -44.70 -63.24 -17.58
C ALA A 11 -45.52 -62.05 -17.03
N LEU A 12 -46.17 -62.23 -15.87
CA LEU A 12 -46.86 -61.14 -15.18
C LEU A 12 -45.90 -60.08 -14.57
N SER A 13 -44.74 -60.50 -14.10
CA SER A 13 -43.69 -59.50 -13.66
C SER A 13 -43.05 -58.80 -14.86
N ILE A 14 -42.91 -59.44 -16.01
CA ILE A 14 -42.46 -58.84 -17.28
C ILE A 14 -43.54 -57.91 -17.86
N LEU A 15 -44.82 -58.30 -17.77
CA LEU A 15 -45.95 -57.44 -18.19
C LEU A 15 -46.18 -56.23 -17.24
N ASN A 16 -45.92 -56.37 -15.95
CA ASN A 16 -45.93 -55.24 -15.01
C ASN A 16 -44.73 -54.32 -15.19
N LEU A 17 -43.62 -54.80 -15.71
CA LEU A 17 -42.48 -53.98 -16.14
C LEU A 17 -42.72 -53.27 -17.49
N ALA A 18 -43.70 -53.73 -18.29
CA ALA A 18 -44.01 -53.13 -19.59
C ALA A 18 -45.13 -52.09 -19.55
N GLY A 19 -45.77 -51.81 -18.44
CA GLY A 19 -46.98 -51.01 -18.36
C GLY A 19 -47.02 -49.93 -17.31
N ALA A 20 -45.97 -49.14 -17.16
CA ALA A 20 -46.19 -47.86 -16.51
C ALA A 20 -47.02 -47.02 -17.46
N SER A 21 -48.25 -46.70 -17.04
CA SER A 21 -49.18 -45.89 -17.85
C SER A 21 -48.60 -44.48 -18.05
N LYS A 22 -49.06 -43.75 -19.07
CA LYS A 22 -48.75 -42.33 -19.28
C LYS A 22 -48.84 -41.53 -17.98
N SER A 23 -49.85 -41.84 -17.15
CA SER A 23 -50.05 -41.21 -15.83
C SER A 23 -48.87 -41.41 -14.89
N GLU A 24 -48.24 -42.59 -14.85
CA GLU A 24 -47.10 -42.89 -13.98
C GLU A 24 -45.83 -42.13 -14.42
N LEU A 25 -45.54 -42.03 -15.72
CA LEU A 25 -44.41 -41.28 -16.24
C LEU A 25 -44.60 -39.75 -15.98
N LEU A 26 -45.81 -39.23 -16.21
CA LEU A 26 -46.09 -37.82 -15.93
C LEU A 26 -45.96 -37.49 -14.44
N GLN A 27 -46.47 -38.39 -13.57
CA GLN A 27 -46.31 -38.21 -12.11
C GLN A 27 -44.85 -38.23 -11.67
N ARG A 28 -43.99 -39.03 -12.30
CA ARG A 28 -42.56 -39.05 -12.04
C ARG A 28 -41.87 -37.79 -12.52
N ILE A 29 -42.21 -37.27 -13.69
CA ILE A 29 -41.72 -36.01 -14.19
C ILE A 29 -42.07 -34.87 -13.23
N GLU A 30 -43.32 -34.80 -12.77
CA GLU A 30 -43.75 -33.82 -11.77
C GLU A 30 -43.00 -33.94 -10.45
N THR A 31 -42.73 -35.21 -10.00
CA THR A 31 -41.98 -35.44 -8.79
C THR A 31 -40.54 -34.94 -8.87
N VAL A 32 -39.85 -35.19 -9.99
CA VAL A 32 -38.47 -34.75 -10.21
C VAL A 32 -38.40 -33.22 -10.36
N ASP A 33 -39.40 -32.61 -11.02
CA ASP A 33 -39.51 -31.15 -11.12
C ASP A 33 -39.76 -30.49 -9.77
N SER A 34 -40.57 -31.11 -8.93
CA SER A 34 -40.81 -30.68 -7.55
C SER A 34 -39.52 -30.81 -6.72
N LEU A 35 -38.78 -31.92 -6.85
CA LEU A 35 -37.53 -32.15 -6.16
C LEU A 35 -36.48 -31.08 -6.56
N PHE A 36 -36.38 -30.77 -7.86
CA PHE A 36 -35.52 -29.72 -8.36
C PHE A 36 -35.87 -28.34 -7.77
N SER A 37 -37.17 -28.08 -7.64
CA SER A 37 -37.66 -26.81 -7.06
C SER A 37 -37.32 -26.68 -5.56
N HIS A 38 -37.22 -27.78 -4.84
CA HIS A 38 -36.92 -27.83 -3.40
C HIS A 38 -35.42 -27.90 -3.09
N GLU A 39 -34.68 -28.76 -3.78
CA GLU A 39 -33.26 -29.07 -3.51
C GLU A 39 -32.30 -28.26 -4.38
N GLY A 40 -32.78 -27.65 -5.47
CA GLY A 40 -31.92 -26.98 -6.45
C GLY A 40 -31.05 -27.96 -7.28
N PRO A 41 -29.98 -27.49 -7.93
CA PRO A 41 -29.14 -28.27 -8.83
C PRO A 41 -28.13 -29.14 -8.06
N THR A 42 -28.57 -30.23 -7.46
CA THR A 42 -27.74 -31.18 -6.70
C THR A 42 -27.44 -32.46 -7.50
N SER A 43 -26.42 -33.21 -7.07
CA SER A 43 -26.10 -34.51 -7.69
C SER A 43 -27.22 -35.54 -7.53
N ASN A 44 -28.02 -35.47 -6.46
CA ASN A 44 -29.19 -36.32 -6.23
C ASN A 44 -30.29 -36.02 -7.29
N VAL A 45 -30.62 -34.74 -7.46
CA VAL A 45 -31.58 -34.28 -8.46
C VAL A 45 -31.13 -34.68 -9.88
N LEU A 46 -29.83 -34.58 -10.19
CA LEU A 46 -29.28 -35.01 -11.47
C LEU A 46 -29.50 -36.50 -11.73
N GLN A 47 -29.29 -37.36 -10.70
CA GLN A 47 -29.52 -38.80 -10.82
C GLN A 47 -30.99 -39.12 -11.11
N GLU A 48 -31.92 -38.44 -10.47
CA GLU A 48 -33.35 -38.62 -10.69
C GLU A 48 -33.75 -38.22 -12.13
N TYR A 49 -33.27 -37.04 -12.63
CA TYR A 49 -33.47 -36.65 -14.03
C TYR A 49 -32.87 -37.67 -15.00
N GLN A 50 -31.65 -38.16 -14.75
CA GLN A 50 -31.00 -39.17 -15.58
C GLN A 50 -31.81 -40.44 -15.61
N TRP A 51 -32.36 -40.86 -14.46
CA TRP A 51 -33.18 -42.06 -14.38
C TRP A 51 -34.49 -41.93 -15.21
N VAL A 52 -35.19 -40.78 -15.09
CA VAL A 52 -36.43 -40.50 -15.86
C VAL A 52 -36.15 -40.49 -17.36
N VAL A 53 -35.08 -39.79 -17.78
CA VAL A 53 -34.68 -39.73 -19.20
C VAL A 53 -34.36 -41.15 -19.73
N ASN A 54 -33.56 -41.93 -19.01
CA ASN A 54 -33.20 -43.29 -19.40
C ASN A 54 -34.42 -44.23 -19.47
N ASP A 55 -35.41 -44.07 -18.56
CA ASP A 55 -36.64 -44.84 -18.59
C ASP A 55 -37.46 -44.53 -19.85
N ILE A 56 -37.62 -43.25 -20.21
CA ILE A 56 -38.31 -42.83 -21.45
C ILE A 56 -37.58 -43.39 -22.67
N GLU A 57 -36.28 -43.18 -22.81
CA GLU A 57 -35.47 -43.66 -23.95
C GLU A 57 -35.48 -45.20 -24.08
N SER A 58 -35.42 -45.93 -22.96
CA SER A 58 -35.44 -47.38 -22.97
C SER A 58 -36.79 -47.97 -23.41
N ARG A 59 -37.87 -47.23 -23.19
CA ARG A 59 -39.21 -47.59 -23.65
C ARG A 59 -39.37 -47.30 -25.15
N GLU A 60 -38.86 -46.15 -25.60
CA GLU A 60 -38.83 -45.78 -27.04
C GLU A 60 -38.03 -46.81 -27.85
N ALA A 61 -36.84 -47.24 -27.35
CA ALA A 61 -35.99 -48.23 -28.03
C ALA A 61 -36.57 -49.63 -28.08
N ARG A 62 -37.60 -49.97 -27.29
CA ARG A 62 -38.29 -51.29 -27.31
C ARG A 62 -39.39 -51.38 -28.36
N ASP A 63 -39.56 -50.33 -29.17
CA ASP A 63 -40.55 -50.24 -30.27
C ASP A 63 -41.99 -50.54 -29.78
N VAL A 64 -42.32 -50.14 -28.58
CA VAL A 64 -43.66 -50.18 -28.03
C VAL A 64 -44.41 -49.00 -28.64
N ALA A 65 -45.04 -49.20 -29.78
CA ALA A 65 -45.88 -48.23 -30.49
C ALA A 65 -47.12 -47.87 -29.63
N LEU A 66 -46.88 -47.09 -28.57
CA LEU A 66 -47.93 -46.43 -27.81
C LEU A 66 -47.97 -44.97 -28.26
N PRO A 67 -49.08 -44.53 -28.90
CA PRO A 67 -49.26 -43.09 -29.31
C PRO A 67 -49.05 -42.12 -28.13
N GLU A 68 -49.25 -42.62 -26.94
CA GLU A 68 -49.05 -41.89 -25.68
C GLU A 68 -47.55 -41.64 -25.35
N LEU A 69 -46.64 -42.55 -25.71
CA LEU A 69 -45.21 -42.41 -25.50
C LEU A 69 -44.62 -41.38 -26.50
N GLU A 70 -45.07 -41.38 -27.75
CA GLU A 70 -44.66 -40.39 -28.76
C GLU A 70 -44.99 -38.96 -28.32
N ALA A 71 -46.17 -38.78 -27.69
CA ALA A 71 -46.55 -37.46 -27.13
C ALA A 71 -45.62 -37.03 -25.98
N ILE A 72 -45.22 -37.97 -25.09
CA ILE A 72 -44.28 -37.71 -23.98
C ILE A 72 -42.87 -37.37 -24.51
N VAL A 73 -42.40 -38.14 -25.47
CA VAL A 73 -41.11 -37.89 -26.13
C VAL A 73 -41.09 -36.51 -26.78
N ARG A 74 -42.11 -36.14 -27.52
CA ARG A 74 -42.18 -34.83 -28.19
C ARG A 74 -42.32 -33.67 -27.21
N ASP A 75 -43.20 -33.79 -26.21
CA ASP A 75 -43.62 -32.62 -25.40
C ASP A 75 -42.79 -32.47 -24.13
N TYR A 76 -42.28 -33.53 -23.55
CA TYR A 76 -41.56 -33.48 -22.25
C TYR A 76 -40.06 -33.81 -22.35
N LEU A 77 -39.62 -34.72 -23.20
CA LEU A 77 -38.23 -35.14 -23.26
C LEU A 77 -37.24 -34.00 -23.56
N PRO A 78 -37.54 -33.05 -24.50
CA PRO A 78 -36.65 -31.91 -24.70
C PRO A 78 -36.53 -31.00 -23.47
N GLN A 79 -37.60 -30.92 -22.66
CA GLN A 79 -37.60 -30.12 -21.44
C GLN A 79 -36.78 -30.79 -20.34
N LEU A 80 -36.88 -32.10 -20.20
CA LEU A 80 -36.11 -32.90 -19.24
C LEU A 80 -34.62 -32.83 -19.54
N TYR A 81 -34.21 -33.01 -20.79
CA TYR A 81 -32.82 -32.84 -21.21
C TYR A 81 -32.32 -31.42 -20.97
N PHE A 82 -33.13 -30.40 -21.23
CA PHE A 82 -32.75 -29.03 -20.99
C PHE A 82 -32.52 -28.72 -19.49
N LYS A 83 -33.44 -29.13 -18.62
CA LYS A 83 -33.29 -28.99 -17.16
C LYS A 83 -32.09 -29.77 -16.64
N LYS A 84 -31.91 -31.01 -17.10
CA LYS A 84 -30.77 -31.86 -16.78
C LYS A 84 -29.45 -31.17 -17.16
N ALA A 85 -29.35 -30.62 -18.37
CA ALA A 85 -28.20 -29.87 -18.82
C ALA A 85 -27.89 -28.66 -17.92
N LEU A 86 -28.92 -27.89 -17.49
CA LEU A 86 -28.73 -26.78 -16.56
C LEU A 86 -28.20 -27.24 -15.19
N ILE A 87 -28.63 -28.42 -14.69
CA ILE A 87 -28.11 -29.00 -13.45
C ILE A 87 -26.65 -29.44 -13.66
N GLU A 88 -26.33 -30.08 -14.77
CA GLU A 88 -24.98 -30.48 -15.12
C GLU A 88 -24.00 -29.31 -15.19
N LEU A 89 -24.42 -28.20 -15.75
CA LEU A 89 -23.61 -26.95 -15.76
C LEU A 89 -23.31 -26.43 -14.36
N ASN A 90 -24.33 -26.41 -13.50
CA ASN A 90 -24.13 -26.01 -12.10
C ASN A 90 -23.16 -26.95 -11.34
N LEU A 91 -23.09 -28.21 -11.77
CA LEU A 91 -22.18 -29.23 -11.21
C LEU A 91 -20.82 -29.29 -11.92
N ASN A 92 -20.52 -28.36 -12.83
CA ASN A 92 -19.32 -28.31 -13.66
C ASN A 92 -19.14 -29.56 -14.55
N LYS A 93 -20.23 -30.17 -15.03
CA LYS A 93 -20.23 -31.32 -15.93
C LYS A 93 -20.50 -30.88 -17.39
N ASP A 94 -19.69 -29.91 -17.87
CA ASP A 94 -19.93 -29.24 -19.16
C ASP A 94 -20.05 -30.19 -20.35
N ALA A 95 -19.22 -31.26 -20.41
CA ALA A 95 -19.26 -32.22 -21.51
C ALA A 95 -20.60 -32.98 -21.60
N ALA A 96 -21.18 -33.32 -20.45
CA ALA A 96 -22.51 -33.96 -20.38
C ALA A 96 -23.60 -32.96 -20.80
N ALA A 97 -23.54 -31.73 -20.25
CA ALA A 97 -24.47 -30.66 -20.58
C ALA A 97 -24.50 -30.31 -22.09
N ILE A 98 -23.34 -30.27 -22.74
CA ILE A 98 -23.23 -30.07 -24.19
C ILE A 98 -23.92 -31.21 -24.93
N GLY A 99 -23.72 -32.47 -24.47
CA GLY A 99 -24.40 -33.64 -25.04
C GLY A 99 -25.93 -33.52 -24.94
N ASP A 100 -26.41 -33.16 -23.77
CA ASP A 100 -27.84 -33.02 -23.51
C ASP A 100 -28.46 -31.84 -24.29
N LEU A 101 -27.79 -30.69 -24.37
CA LEU A 101 -28.25 -29.53 -25.15
C LEU A 101 -28.31 -29.87 -26.66
N LYS A 102 -27.35 -30.65 -27.18
CA LYS A 102 -27.39 -31.17 -28.54
C LYS A 102 -28.60 -32.08 -28.75
N LYS A 103 -28.91 -32.95 -27.80
CA LYS A 103 -30.11 -33.80 -27.80
C LYS A 103 -31.40 -32.98 -27.81
N VAL A 104 -31.48 -31.92 -26.99
CA VAL A 104 -32.62 -30.99 -27.01
C VAL A 104 -32.85 -30.43 -28.41
N LEU A 105 -31.81 -29.95 -29.09
CA LEU A 105 -31.92 -29.35 -30.42
C LEU A 105 -32.16 -30.39 -31.54
N GLN A 106 -31.81 -31.65 -31.31
CA GLN A 106 -32.20 -32.75 -32.20
C GLN A 106 -33.71 -33.09 -32.09
N LEU A 107 -34.25 -33.03 -30.86
CA LEU A 107 -35.67 -33.31 -30.60
C LEU A 107 -36.56 -32.09 -30.89
N ASP A 108 -36.09 -30.90 -30.54
CA ASP A 108 -36.80 -29.62 -30.77
C ASP A 108 -35.83 -28.55 -31.28
N PRO A 109 -35.64 -28.44 -32.63
CA PRO A 109 -34.77 -27.44 -33.23
C PRO A 109 -35.18 -25.98 -32.95
N THR A 110 -36.42 -25.77 -32.51
CA THR A 110 -36.98 -24.44 -32.27
C THR A 110 -36.71 -23.91 -30.85
N LYS A 111 -36.10 -24.73 -29.98
CA LYS A 111 -35.85 -24.42 -28.58
C LYS A 111 -34.74 -23.37 -28.42
N LYS A 112 -35.10 -22.09 -28.61
CA LYS A 112 -34.14 -20.95 -28.49
C LYS A 112 -33.30 -20.95 -27.24
N PRO A 113 -33.85 -21.19 -26.00
CA PRO A 113 -33.02 -21.17 -24.78
C PRO A 113 -31.92 -22.22 -24.80
N ALA A 114 -32.18 -23.42 -25.34
CA ALA A 114 -31.16 -24.46 -25.45
C ALA A 114 -30.07 -24.09 -26.46
N LYS A 115 -30.45 -23.52 -27.60
CA LYS A 115 -29.51 -23.02 -28.61
C LYS A 115 -28.61 -21.91 -28.02
N ILE A 116 -29.18 -20.91 -27.34
CA ILE A 116 -28.42 -19.81 -26.71
C ILE A 116 -27.41 -20.39 -25.71
N LYS A 117 -27.87 -21.31 -24.85
CA LYS A 117 -26.99 -21.88 -23.82
C LYS A 117 -25.88 -22.76 -24.43
N LEU A 118 -26.18 -23.53 -25.46
CA LEU A 118 -25.17 -24.31 -26.18
C LEU A 118 -24.14 -23.42 -26.87
N VAL A 119 -24.57 -22.35 -27.54
CA VAL A 119 -23.69 -21.37 -28.19
C VAL A 119 -22.77 -20.73 -27.15
N GLU A 120 -23.31 -20.29 -26.01
CA GLU A 120 -22.55 -19.69 -24.92
C GLU A 120 -21.41 -20.60 -24.42
N ILE A 121 -21.72 -21.87 -24.14
CA ILE A 121 -20.74 -22.81 -23.62
C ILE A 121 -19.68 -23.19 -24.66
N LEU A 122 -20.11 -23.40 -25.91
CA LEU A 122 -19.17 -23.73 -27.00
C LEU A 122 -18.24 -22.56 -27.32
N LEU A 123 -18.72 -21.31 -27.25
CA LEU A 123 -17.88 -20.11 -27.35
C LEU A 123 -16.91 -20.06 -26.19
N GLU A 124 -17.39 -20.18 -24.95
CA GLU A 124 -16.53 -20.14 -23.78
C GLU A 124 -15.35 -21.15 -23.88
N LYS A 125 -15.62 -22.34 -24.41
CA LYS A 125 -14.60 -23.40 -24.59
C LYS A 125 -13.77 -23.24 -25.87
N GLY A 126 -14.18 -22.37 -26.79
CA GLY A 126 -13.54 -22.23 -28.12
C GLY A 126 -13.78 -23.42 -29.04
N ASP A 127 -14.83 -24.24 -28.82
CA ASP A 127 -15.23 -25.32 -29.75
C ASP A 127 -16.04 -24.75 -30.93
N VAL A 128 -15.34 -23.97 -31.74
CA VAL A 128 -15.91 -23.26 -32.91
C VAL A 128 -16.37 -24.25 -33.97
N VAL A 129 -15.72 -25.40 -34.11
CA VAL A 129 -16.09 -26.43 -35.08
C VAL A 129 -17.50 -26.98 -34.80
N THR A 130 -17.75 -27.35 -33.56
CA THR A 130 -19.08 -27.78 -33.13
C THR A 130 -20.08 -26.64 -33.19
N LEU A 131 -19.69 -25.45 -32.76
CA LEU A 131 -20.54 -24.26 -32.73
C LEU A 131 -21.12 -23.93 -34.12
N LYS A 132 -20.30 -23.93 -35.16
CA LYS A 132 -20.72 -23.63 -36.55
C LYS A 132 -21.83 -24.54 -37.06
N GLN A 133 -21.98 -25.76 -36.52
CA GLN A 133 -23.05 -26.70 -36.90
C GLN A 133 -24.44 -26.24 -36.44
N PHE A 134 -24.50 -25.39 -35.41
CA PHE A 134 -25.76 -24.92 -34.80
C PHE A 134 -26.10 -23.48 -35.15
N LEU A 135 -25.23 -22.77 -35.91
CA LEU A 135 -25.47 -21.38 -36.32
C LEU A 135 -26.20 -21.28 -37.66
N ASN A 136 -27.13 -20.34 -37.73
CA ASN A 136 -27.85 -19.98 -38.96
C ASN A 136 -27.33 -18.65 -39.47
N LEU A 137 -26.90 -18.61 -40.74
CA LEU A 137 -26.33 -17.42 -41.41
C LEU A 137 -27.24 -16.17 -41.35
N LYS A 138 -28.56 -16.35 -41.29
CA LYS A 138 -29.51 -15.23 -41.26
C LYS A 138 -29.84 -14.73 -39.85
N GLU A 139 -29.82 -15.62 -38.85
CA GLU A 139 -30.25 -15.31 -37.50
C GLU A 139 -29.07 -14.99 -36.54
N ASP A 140 -27.91 -15.57 -36.83
CA ASP A 140 -26.75 -15.51 -35.95
C ASP A 140 -25.58 -14.72 -36.57
N SER A 141 -25.85 -13.73 -37.44
CA SER A 141 -24.83 -12.99 -38.21
C SER A 141 -23.78 -12.35 -37.31
N GLU A 142 -24.19 -11.74 -36.20
CA GLU A 142 -23.28 -11.09 -35.23
C GLU A 142 -22.35 -12.13 -34.58
N THR A 143 -22.85 -13.30 -34.20
CA THR A 143 -22.04 -14.37 -33.64
C THR A 143 -21.05 -14.91 -34.66
N ILE A 144 -21.47 -15.04 -35.93
CA ILE A 144 -20.62 -15.50 -37.03
C ILE A 144 -19.47 -14.50 -37.28
N GLU A 145 -19.73 -13.19 -37.27
CA GLU A 145 -18.70 -12.16 -37.42
C GLU A 145 -17.70 -12.20 -36.28
N LYS A 146 -18.17 -12.37 -35.04
CA LYS A 146 -17.29 -12.55 -33.87
C LYS A 146 -16.40 -13.79 -34.00
N ILE A 147 -16.93 -14.89 -34.49
CA ILE A 147 -16.16 -16.12 -34.73
C ILE A 147 -15.12 -15.93 -35.83
N GLN A 148 -15.46 -15.26 -36.92
CA GLN A 148 -14.51 -14.99 -38.01
C GLN A 148 -13.38 -14.08 -37.54
N HIS A 149 -13.69 -13.05 -36.75
CA HIS A 149 -12.67 -12.21 -36.13
C HIS A 149 -11.77 -13.04 -35.21
N TRP A 150 -12.35 -13.86 -34.33
CA TRP A 150 -11.63 -14.73 -33.41
C TRP A 150 -10.71 -15.72 -34.15
N GLU A 151 -11.18 -16.39 -35.24
CA GLU A 151 -10.35 -17.30 -36.05
C GLU A 151 -9.13 -16.58 -36.63
N LYS A 152 -9.36 -15.38 -37.14
CA LYS A 152 -8.27 -14.55 -37.67
C LYS A 152 -7.30 -14.15 -36.56
N SER A 153 -7.79 -13.76 -35.40
CA SER A 153 -6.94 -13.36 -34.27
C SER A 153 -6.10 -14.52 -33.73
N ILE A 154 -6.61 -15.76 -33.74
CA ILE A 154 -5.79 -16.94 -33.41
C ILE A 154 -4.69 -17.17 -34.44
N GLU A 155 -5.00 -17.13 -35.73
CA GLU A 155 -3.99 -17.29 -36.79
C GLU A 155 -2.93 -16.18 -36.71
N ASP A 156 -3.34 -14.96 -36.41
CA ASP A 156 -2.42 -13.83 -36.23
C ASP A 156 -1.55 -14.02 -34.99
N ALA A 157 -2.11 -14.51 -33.87
CA ALA A 157 -1.36 -14.82 -32.65
C ALA A 157 -0.33 -15.93 -32.87
N GLU A 158 -0.69 -17.00 -33.58
CA GLU A 158 0.25 -18.06 -33.95
C GLU A 158 1.39 -17.54 -34.82
N ARG A 159 1.11 -16.64 -35.78
CA ARG A 159 2.14 -15.97 -36.60
C ARG A 159 3.08 -15.10 -35.75
N LEU A 160 2.53 -14.32 -34.83
CA LEU A 160 3.32 -13.49 -33.92
C LEU A 160 4.24 -14.36 -33.06
N PHE A 161 3.74 -15.46 -32.53
CA PHE A 161 4.54 -16.42 -31.77
C PHE A 161 5.70 -16.99 -32.59
N LEU A 162 5.43 -17.44 -33.83
CA LEU A 162 6.47 -17.96 -34.74
C LEU A 162 7.53 -16.91 -35.12
N ASN A 163 7.12 -15.63 -35.17
CA ASN A 163 8.01 -14.50 -35.43
C ASN A 163 8.76 -14.03 -34.18
N ASN A 164 8.61 -14.69 -33.04
CA ASN A 164 9.17 -14.32 -31.73
C ASN A 164 8.67 -12.97 -31.18
N ASP A 165 7.56 -12.46 -31.68
CA ASP A 165 6.90 -11.28 -31.12
C ASP A 165 5.89 -11.71 -30.02
N PHE A 166 6.45 -12.18 -28.90
CA PHE A 166 5.68 -12.76 -27.81
C PHE A 166 4.81 -11.73 -27.11
N LEU A 167 5.25 -10.47 -27.04
CA LEU A 167 4.48 -9.43 -26.36
C LEU A 167 3.19 -9.09 -27.13
N SER A 168 3.28 -8.93 -28.45
CA SER A 168 2.11 -8.69 -29.30
C SER A 168 1.20 -9.91 -29.32
N CYS A 169 1.75 -11.12 -29.33
CA CYS A 169 0.99 -12.37 -29.22
C CYS A 169 0.16 -12.42 -27.93
N VAL A 170 0.76 -12.13 -26.77
CA VAL A 170 0.07 -12.10 -25.48
C VAL A 170 -1.08 -11.09 -25.49
N ARG A 171 -0.86 -9.87 -25.95
CA ARG A 171 -1.91 -8.83 -26.02
C ARG A 171 -3.08 -9.26 -26.89
N LEU A 172 -2.79 -9.75 -28.10
CA LEU A 172 -3.82 -10.21 -29.01
C LEU A 172 -4.63 -11.38 -28.43
N LEU A 173 -3.97 -12.31 -27.75
CA LEU A 173 -4.64 -13.42 -27.08
C LEU A 173 -5.53 -12.93 -25.92
N GLU A 174 -5.08 -11.99 -25.10
CA GLU A 174 -5.86 -11.48 -23.97
C GLU A 174 -7.07 -10.62 -24.44
N GLU A 175 -6.88 -9.74 -25.42
CA GLU A 175 -7.86 -8.77 -25.86
C GLU A 175 -8.92 -9.40 -26.77
N ASP A 176 -8.52 -10.18 -27.78
CA ASP A 176 -9.41 -10.66 -28.82
C ASP A 176 -9.81 -12.13 -28.65
N VAL A 177 -8.89 -13.00 -28.22
CA VAL A 177 -9.15 -14.45 -28.21
C VAL A 177 -9.77 -14.90 -26.90
N LEU A 178 -9.08 -14.69 -25.77
CA LEU A 178 -9.51 -15.14 -24.46
C LEU A 178 -10.66 -14.30 -23.88
N SER A 179 -10.91 -13.12 -24.42
CA SER A 179 -12.10 -12.31 -24.09
C SER A 179 -13.39 -12.98 -24.56
N LEU A 180 -13.36 -13.66 -25.72
CA LEU A 180 -14.49 -14.38 -26.28
C LEU A 180 -14.54 -15.84 -25.83
N THR A 181 -13.38 -16.49 -25.70
CA THR A 181 -13.25 -17.93 -25.39
C THR A 181 -12.39 -18.17 -24.16
N PRO A 182 -12.86 -17.75 -22.95
CA PRO A 182 -12.04 -17.74 -21.72
C PRO A 182 -11.62 -19.12 -21.22
N SER A 183 -12.22 -20.21 -21.70
CA SER A 183 -11.87 -21.60 -21.37
C SER A 183 -11.23 -22.36 -22.53
N ASN A 184 -10.70 -21.65 -23.53
CA ASN A 184 -10.01 -22.28 -24.66
C ASN A 184 -8.61 -22.76 -24.26
N GLY A 185 -8.43 -24.09 -24.14
CA GLY A 185 -7.16 -24.68 -23.69
C GLY A 185 -6.00 -24.41 -24.64
N GLN A 186 -6.23 -24.35 -25.99
CA GLN A 186 -5.16 -24.08 -26.96
C GLN A 186 -4.69 -22.63 -26.88
N ALA A 187 -5.64 -21.68 -26.75
CA ALA A 187 -5.29 -20.27 -26.58
C ALA A 187 -4.52 -20.02 -25.27
N HIS A 188 -4.93 -20.67 -24.17
CA HIS A 188 -4.19 -20.61 -22.90
C HIS A 188 -2.79 -21.24 -23.00
N GLU A 189 -2.66 -22.35 -23.74
CA GLU A 189 -1.33 -22.95 -23.96
C GLU A 189 -0.42 -22.04 -24.76
N LEU A 190 -0.92 -21.41 -25.85
CA LEU A 190 -0.14 -20.45 -26.63
C LEU A 190 0.23 -19.21 -25.81
N HIS A 191 -0.70 -18.74 -25.00
CA HIS A 191 -0.47 -17.62 -24.07
C HIS A 191 0.62 -17.97 -23.06
N TYR A 192 0.50 -19.11 -22.38
CA TYR A 192 1.50 -19.63 -21.45
C TYR A 192 2.89 -19.77 -22.10
N GLN A 193 2.98 -20.34 -23.29
CA GLN A 193 4.24 -20.49 -24.02
C GLN A 193 4.86 -19.13 -24.35
N SER A 194 4.06 -18.14 -24.76
CA SER A 194 4.50 -16.79 -25.06
C SER A 194 5.05 -16.09 -23.81
N ILE A 195 4.32 -16.15 -22.70
CA ILE A 195 4.74 -15.60 -21.41
C ILE A 195 5.99 -16.30 -20.88
N LEU A 196 6.11 -17.61 -21.05
CA LEU A 196 7.32 -18.34 -20.66
C LEU A 196 8.55 -17.90 -21.45
N ARG A 197 8.41 -17.55 -22.74
CA ARG A 197 9.50 -16.98 -23.56
C ARG A 197 9.89 -15.57 -23.07
N LEU A 198 8.92 -14.75 -22.68
CA LEU A 198 9.20 -13.44 -22.09
C LEU A 198 9.93 -13.57 -20.75
N TYR A 199 9.50 -14.50 -19.88
CA TYR A 199 10.17 -14.83 -18.63
C TYR A 199 11.60 -15.34 -18.85
N HIS A 200 11.79 -16.18 -19.87
CA HIS A 200 13.12 -16.69 -20.23
C HIS A 200 14.10 -15.55 -20.56
N ASN A 201 13.61 -14.50 -21.23
CA ASN A 201 14.44 -13.35 -21.61
C ASN A 201 14.66 -12.38 -20.42
N ASP A 202 13.62 -12.12 -19.63
CA ASP A 202 13.66 -11.24 -18.46
C ASP A 202 12.68 -11.71 -17.37
N PRO A 203 13.15 -12.44 -16.36
CA PRO A 203 12.32 -12.88 -15.23
C PRO A 203 11.79 -11.75 -14.34
N THR A 204 12.34 -10.55 -14.46
CA THR A 204 11.90 -9.38 -13.66
C THR A 204 10.84 -8.55 -14.36
N LEU A 205 10.51 -8.91 -15.60
CA LEU A 205 9.56 -8.18 -16.43
C LEU A 205 8.18 -8.08 -15.76
N VAL A 206 7.62 -6.88 -15.82
CA VAL A 206 6.25 -6.56 -15.38
C VAL A 206 5.44 -6.15 -16.59
N LEU A 207 4.33 -6.83 -16.83
CA LEU A 207 3.41 -6.54 -17.93
C LEU A 207 2.13 -5.91 -17.38
N GLU A 208 1.47 -5.12 -18.22
CA GLU A 208 0.10 -4.72 -18.02
C GLU A 208 -0.82 -5.80 -18.60
N SER A 209 -1.50 -6.55 -17.73
CA SER A 209 -2.45 -7.59 -18.09
C SER A 209 -3.78 -7.26 -17.43
N ARG A 210 -4.84 -7.14 -18.24
CA ARG A 210 -6.21 -6.80 -17.78
C ARG A 210 -6.28 -5.51 -16.93
N GLY A 211 -5.46 -4.51 -17.27
CA GLY A 211 -5.42 -3.20 -16.57
C GLY A 211 -4.61 -3.18 -15.27
N GLU A 212 -3.93 -4.27 -14.93
CA GLU A 212 -3.06 -4.34 -13.75
C GLU A 212 -1.61 -4.61 -14.14
N LYS A 213 -0.66 -4.02 -13.42
CA LYS A 213 0.76 -4.30 -13.58
C LYS A 213 1.13 -5.57 -12.80
N ILE A 214 1.42 -6.64 -13.51
CA ILE A 214 1.66 -7.97 -12.95
C ILE A 214 3.03 -8.49 -13.40
N ALA A 215 3.81 -9.04 -12.48
CA ALA A 215 5.06 -9.73 -12.80
C ALA A 215 4.79 -10.97 -13.68
N VAL A 216 5.61 -11.16 -14.72
CA VAL A 216 5.48 -12.26 -15.68
C VAL A 216 5.41 -13.63 -14.99
N ALA A 217 6.18 -13.85 -13.90
CA ALA A 217 6.10 -15.08 -13.11
C ALA A 217 4.69 -15.36 -12.56
N LYS A 218 3.93 -14.34 -12.13
CA LYS A 218 2.56 -14.50 -11.65
C LYS A 218 1.58 -14.79 -12.78
N ILE A 219 1.83 -14.28 -13.97
CA ILE A 219 1.04 -14.60 -15.16
C ILE A 219 1.25 -16.08 -15.51
N ILE A 220 2.49 -16.58 -15.50
CA ILE A 220 2.80 -18.00 -15.68
C ILE A 220 2.04 -18.87 -14.67
N ILE A 221 2.07 -18.52 -13.39
CA ILE A 221 1.35 -19.25 -12.35
C ILE A 221 -0.15 -19.31 -12.67
N ARG A 222 -0.75 -18.19 -13.04
CA ARG A 222 -2.18 -18.10 -13.40
C ARG A 222 -2.53 -18.97 -14.61
N ASP A 223 -1.69 -18.93 -15.64
CA ASP A 223 -1.92 -19.69 -16.86
C ASP A 223 -1.81 -21.21 -16.60
N ILE A 224 -0.78 -21.64 -15.89
CA ILE A 224 -0.62 -23.05 -15.52
C ILE A 224 -1.81 -23.52 -14.66
N GLN A 225 -2.27 -22.70 -13.70
CA GLN A 225 -3.45 -23.03 -12.89
C GLN A 225 -4.70 -23.22 -13.76
N THR A 226 -4.87 -22.37 -14.77
CA THR A 226 -5.97 -22.47 -15.73
C THR A 226 -5.86 -23.73 -16.57
N LEU A 227 -4.70 -24.03 -17.14
CA LEU A 227 -4.44 -25.24 -17.93
C LEU A 227 -4.66 -26.54 -17.13
N ILE A 228 -4.20 -26.58 -15.89
CA ILE A 228 -4.44 -27.68 -14.97
C ILE A 228 -5.94 -27.84 -14.67
N LYS A 229 -6.65 -26.74 -14.45
CA LYS A 229 -8.10 -26.76 -14.20
C LYS A 229 -8.88 -27.29 -15.40
N LEU A 230 -8.50 -26.86 -16.61
CA LEU A 230 -9.15 -27.28 -17.86
C LEU A 230 -8.90 -28.75 -18.17
N GLN A 231 -7.68 -29.25 -18.04
CA GLN A 231 -7.27 -30.60 -18.42
C GLN A 231 -6.26 -31.19 -17.41
N PRO A 232 -6.69 -31.63 -16.22
CA PRO A 232 -5.79 -32.08 -15.16
C PRO A 232 -4.91 -33.28 -15.56
N LEU A 233 -5.46 -34.24 -16.29
CA LEU A 233 -4.74 -35.45 -16.70
C LEU A 233 -3.71 -35.20 -17.81
N ALA A 234 -4.04 -34.36 -18.78
CA ALA A 234 -3.13 -34.00 -19.88
C ALA A 234 -1.96 -33.15 -19.40
N ASN A 235 -2.18 -32.36 -18.33
CA ASN A 235 -1.24 -31.35 -17.84
C ASN A 235 -0.48 -31.78 -16.57
N LEU A 236 -0.28 -33.08 -16.33
CA LEU A 236 0.46 -33.57 -15.15
C LEU A 236 1.84 -32.96 -14.98
N LYS A 237 2.57 -32.74 -16.08
CA LYS A 237 3.88 -32.08 -16.05
C LYS A 237 3.83 -30.64 -15.53
N LEU A 238 2.73 -29.94 -15.77
CA LEU A 238 2.58 -28.54 -15.33
C LEU A 238 2.43 -28.42 -13.80
N TYR A 239 2.01 -29.48 -13.09
CA TYR A 239 2.00 -29.48 -11.61
C TYR A 239 3.40 -29.32 -11.02
N ASP A 240 4.39 -29.98 -11.62
CA ASP A 240 5.79 -29.88 -11.26
C ASP A 240 6.31 -28.46 -11.51
N THR A 241 6.10 -27.94 -12.72
CA THR A 241 6.47 -26.58 -13.11
C THR A 241 5.82 -25.53 -12.19
N LEU A 242 4.50 -25.64 -11.98
CA LEU A 242 3.75 -24.72 -11.10
C LEU A 242 4.31 -24.71 -9.67
N SER A 243 4.60 -25.91 -9.13
CA SER A 243 5.17 -26.02 -7.80
C SER A 243 6.54 -25.38 -7.70
N ASN A 244 7.39 -25.50 -8.72
CA ASN A 244 8.69 -24.84 -8.76
C ASN A 244 8.56 -23.32 -8.85
N PHE A 245 7.59 -22.80 -9.60
CA PHE A 245 7.30 -21.35 -9.61
C PHE A 245 6.85 -20.87 -8.23
N PHE A 246 5.91 -21.55 -7.56
CA PHE A 246 5.52 -21.19 -6.19
C PHE A 246 6.69 -21.25 -5.20
N LEU A 247 7.58 -22.23 -5.36
CA LEU A 247 8.76 -22.37 -4.49
C LEU A 247 9.74 -21.22 -4.66
N PHE A 248 10.13 -20.91 -5.89
CA PHE A 248 11.30 -20.06 -6.16
C PHE A 248 10.97 -18.60 -6.48
N THR A 249 9.75 -18.31 -7.03
CA THR A 249 9.35 -16.94 -7.31
C THR A 249 8.49 -16.32 -6.21
N GLU A 250 7.62 -17.11 -5.55
CA GLU A 250 6.68 -16.61 -4.56
C GLU A 250 7.05 -16.99 -3.11
N SER A 251 7.91 -17.99 -2.90
CA SER A 251 8.24 -18.57 -1.57
C SER A 251 7.00 -19.13 -0.84
N GLN A 252 6.05 -19.70 -1.58
CA GLN A 252 4.79 -20.25 -1.07
C GLN A 252 4.83 -21.79 -1.06
N PHE A 253 5.39 -22.37 0.01
CA PHE A 253 5.70 -23.79 0.07
C PHE A 253 4.49 -24.69 0.34
N ASP A 254 3.53 -24.22 1.13
CA ASP A 254 2.32 -24.99 1.43
C ASP A 254 1.40 -25.07 0.19
N ILE A 255 1.35 -24.02 -0.62
CA ILE A 255 0.62 -24.04 -1.89
C ILE A 255 1.31 -24.99 -2.87
N ALA A 256 2.63 -24.89 -3.04
CA ALA A 256 3.40 -25.83 -3.86
C ALA A 256 3.15 -27.29 -3.44
N ARG A 257 3.15 -27.57 -2.13
CA ARG A 257 2.86 -28.90 -1.58
C ARG A 257 1.46 -29.39 -1.93
N SER A 258 0.45 -28.51 -1.92
CA SER A 258 -0.93 -28.89 -2.26
C SER A 258 -1.06 -29.34 -3.72
N TYR A 259 -0.39 -28.64 -4.64
CA TYR A 259 -0.36 -29.03 -6.06
C TYR A 259 0.38 -30.36 -6.26
N ILE A 260 1.49 -30.58 -5.58
CA ILE A 260 2.22 -31.86 -5.64
C ILE A 260 1.39 -33.02 -5.09
N LYS A 261 0.64 -32.81 -3.99
CA LYS A 261 -0.30 -33.81 -3.49
C LYS A 261 -1.40 -34.14 -4.50
N ASN A 262 -1.94 -33.15 -5.19
CA ASN A 262 -2.94 -33.34 -6.22
C ASN A 262 -2.38 -34.10 -7.44
N CYS A 263 -1.16 -33.74 -7.88
CA CYS A 263 -0.45 -34.48 -8.92
C CYS A 263 -0.33 -36.01 -8.57
N LEU A 264 0.19 -36.32 -7.37
CA LEU A 264 0.38 -37.68 -6.91
C LEU A 264 -0.94 -38.42 -6.60
N ARG A 265 -2.05 -37.71 -6.43
CA ARG A 265 -3.39 -38.29 -6.33
C ARG A 265 -3.91 -38.74 -7.70
N ILE A 266 -3.52 -38.02 -8.77
CA ILE A 266 -3.86 -38.38 -10.16
C ILE A 266 -2.98 -39.56 -10.63
N ASP A 267 -1.65 -39.42 -10.46
CA ASP A 267 -0.65 -40.44 -10.80
C ASP A 267 0.40 -40.55 -9.69
N ASN A 268 0.30 -41.59 -8.86
CA ASN A 268 1.18 -41.80 -7.71
C ASN A 268 2.64 -42.09 -8.11
N ASP A 269 2.86 -42.57 -9.32
CA ASP A 269 4.17 -42.99 -9.82
C ASP A 269 4.86 -41.90 -10.67
N PHE A 270 4.24 -40.74 -10.82
CA PHE A 270 4.81 -39.64 -11.59
C PHE A 270 6.07 -39.08 -10.93
N LYS A 271 7.21 -39.46 -11.49
CA LYS A 271 8.55 -39.19 -10.91
C LYS A 271 8.84 -37.71 -10.60
N PRO A 272 8.50 -36.72 -11.47
CA PRO A 272 8.76 -35.30 -11.17
C PRO A 272 8.07 -34.86 -9.87
N CYS A 273 6.77 -35.10 -9.73
CA CYS A 273 6.03 -34.76 -8.52
C CYS A 273 6.55 -35.53 -7.29
N GLY A 274 6.92 -36.81 -7.46
CA GLY A 274 7.53 -37.63 -6.40
C GLY A 274 8.86 -37.07 -5.89
N SER A 275 9.68 -36.50 -6.78
CA SER A 275 10.95 -35.87 -6.43
C SER A 275 10.73 -34.61 -5.58
N ILE A 276 9.83 -33.71 -6.02
CA ILE A 276 9.50 -32.49 -5.26
C ILE A 276 8.83 -32.84 -3.93
N SER A 277 7.94 -33.83 -3.88
CA SER A 277 7.32 -34.30 -2.65
C SER A 277 8.36 -34.71 -1.60
N LYS A 278 9.37 -35.47 -2.02
CA LYS A 278 10.49 -35.87 -1.13
C LYS A 278 11.28 -34.66 -0.63
N PHE A 279 11.58 -33.71 -1.50
CA PHE A 279 12.24 -32.47 -1.12
C PHE A 279 11.43 -31.68 -0.10
N LEU A 280 10.15 -31.39 -0.40
CA LEU A 280 9.26 -30.64 0.50
C LEU A 280 9.08 -31.32 1.86
N THR A 281 9.08 -32.68 1.90
CA THR A 281 8.97 -33.42 3.16
C THR A 281 10.25 -33.33 3.98
N LYS A 282 11.42 -33.49 3.36
CA LYS A 282 12.71 -33.45 4.07
C LYS A 282 13.06 -32.07 4.60
N PHE A 283 12.62 -31.01 3.94
CA PHE A 283 12.88 -29.61 4.29
C PHE A 283 11.68 -28.96 5.01
N GLN A 284 10.65 -29.72 5.34
CA GLN A 284 9.37 -29.20 5.83
C GLN A 284 9.50 -28.21 6.96
N ASP A 285 10.26 -28.53 8.01
CA ASP A 285 10.36 -27.68 9.21
C ASP A 285 11.04 -26.35 8.90
N PHE A 286 12.08 -26.40 8.06
CA PHE A 286 12.75 -25.18 7.60
C PHE A 286 11.88 -24.36 6.65
N LEU A 287 11.26 -24.99 5.67
CA LEU A 287 10.45 -24.30 4.67
C LEU A 287 9.24 -23.58 5.29
N ARG A 288 8.57 -24.20 6.28
CA ARG A 288 7.48 -23.54 7.00
C ARG A 288 7.96 -22.27 7.70
N LEU A 289 9.06 -22.36 8.46
CA LEU A 289 9.65 -21.23 9.14
C LEU A 289 10.15 -20.16 8.16
N PHE A 290 10.66 -20.60 7.00
CA PHE A 290 11.13 -19.72 5.95
C PHE A 290 9.98 -18.97 5.24
N GLU A 291 8.81 -19.62 5.04
CA GLU A 291 7.59 -18.99 4.53
C GLU A 291 7.08 -17.92 5.51
N GLU A 292 6.98 -18.24 6.80
CA GLU A 292 6.64 -17.28 7.85
C GLU A 292 7.60 -16.09 7.83
N TYR A 293 8.91 -16.35 7.75
CA TYR A 293 9.92 -15.30 7.64
C TYR A 293 9.75 -14.44 6.37
N SER A 294 9.53 -15.07 5.22
CA SER A 294 9.35 -14.36 3.94
C SER A 294 8.12 -13.43 3.96
N ILE A 295 7.04 -13.83 4.64
CA ILE A 295 5.85 -13.00 4.84
C ILE A 295 6.18 -11.81 5.75
N ILE A 296 6.84 -12.07 6.88
CA ILE A 296 7.23 -11.03 7.84
C ILE A 296 8.13 -9.98 7.21
N ILE A 297 9.21 -10.40 6.52
CA ILE A 297 10.11 -9.45 5.87
C ILE A 297 9.45 -8.70 4.73
N GLY A 298 8.54 -9.33 3.98
CA GLY A 298 7.74 -8.68 2.96
C GLY A 298 6.88 -7.55 3.53
N HIS A 299 6.31 -7.77 4.71
CA HIS A 299 5.51 -6.77 5.39
C HIS A 299 6.34 -5.58 5.93
N TYR A 300 7.53 -5.85 6.49
CA TYR A 300 8.38 -4.81 7.07
C TYR A 300 9.17 -4.00 6.04
N TYR A 301 9.67 -4.63 4.97
CA TYR A 301 10.65 -4.00 4.06
C TYR A 301 10.07 -3.55 2.71
N VAL A 302 8.85 -3.96 2.36
CA VAL A 302 8.20 -3.46 1.14
C VAL A 302 7.45 -2.17 1.46
N THR A 303 7.90 -1.07 0.91
CA THR A 303 7.14 0.19 0.86
C THR A 303 6.00 0.02 -0.14
N LEU A 304 4.84 -0.39 0.31
CA LEU A 304 3.62 -0.22 -0.46
C LEU A 304 3.24 1.26 -0.36
N GLU A 305 3.61 2.04 -1.37
CA GLU A 305 3.01 3.34 -1.59
C GLU A 305 1.48 3.11 -1.73
N GLY A 306 0.73 3.47 -0.71
CA GLY A 306 -0.73 3.46 -0.75
C GLY A 306 -1.47 2.54 0.21
N SER A 307 -0.85 1.65 0.95
CA SER A 307 -1.54 0.92 2.01
C SER A 307 -1.39 1.64 3.35
N SER A 308 -2.42 2.42 3.70
CA SER A 308 -2.69 2.82 5.08
C SER A 308 -2.95 1.56 5.90
N SER A 309 -1.93 0.94 6.46
CA SER A 309 -2.14 -0.11 7.46
C SER A 309 -2.49 0.54 8.79
N SER A 310 -3.73 0.96 8.89
CA SER A 310 -4.40 1.16 10.17
C SER A 310 -4.69 -0.21 10.74
N ASN A 311 -3.96 -0.68 11.71
CA ASN A 311 -4.20 -1.75 12.69
C ASN A 311 -3.01 -2.69 12.87
N LEU A 312 -1.80 -2.15 12.95
CA LEU A 312 -0.76 -2.85 13.71
C LEU A 312 -0.88 -2.32 15.14
N ASN A 313 -1.28 -3.20 16.07
CA ASN A 313 -1.19 -2.91 17.50
C ASN A 313 0.22 -2.44 17.81
N ASP A 314 0.36 -1.47 18.72
CA ASP A 314 1.62 -0.84 19.14
C ASP A 314 2.63 -1.80 19.83
N GLU A 315 2.48 -3.11 19.68
CA GLU A 315 3.43 -4.09 20.21
C GLU A 315 4.59 -4.26 19.23
N LEU A 316 5.78 -3.94 19.73
CA LEU A 316 7.07 -4.21 19.10
C LEU A 316 7.18 -5.68 18.71
N VAL A 317 6.99 -5.99 17.45
CA VAL A 317 6.98 -7.37 16.95
C VAL A 317 8.42 -7.82 16.74
N ASP A 318 8.89 -8.71 17.63
CA ASP A 318 10.05 -9.53 17.33
C ASP A 318 9.54 -10.76 16.57
N PRO A 319 9.97 -11.03 15.33
CA PRO A 319 9.57 -12.24 14.63
C PRO A 319 9.94 -13.45 15.50
N GLY A 320 8.97 -14.26 15.89
CA GLY A 320 9.14 -15.45 16.73
C GLY A 320 9.96 -16.57 16.05
N ILE A 321 10.84 -16.22 15.12
CA ILE A 321 11.66 -17.12 14.31
C ILE A 321 12.82 -17.68 15.14
N ASN A 322 12.96 -18.98 15.15
CA ASN A 322 14.10 -19.64 15.78
C ASN A 322 15.36 -19.57 14.89
N PHE A 323 16.07 -18.44 14.95
CA PHE A 323 17.28 -18.22 14.14
C PHE A 323 18.42 -19.19 14.46
N LYS A 324 18.47 -19.75 15.66
CA LYS A 324 19.44 -20.80 16.00
C LYS A 324 19.16 -22.06 15.18
N PHE A 325 17.90 -22.49 15.13
CA PHE A 325 17.50 -23.62 14.28
C PHE A 325 17.82 -23.36 12.81
N VAL A 326 17.54 -22.14 12.32
CA VAL A 326 17.85 -21.76 10.92
C VAL A 326 19.34 -21.92 10.64
N ASN A 327 20.20 -21.40 11.52
CA ASN A 327 21.63 -21.46 11.35
C ASN A 327 22.15 -22.90 11.39
N ASP A 328 21.71 -23.68 12.40
CA ASP A 328 22.08 -25.08 12.54
C ASP A 328 21.61 -25.92 11.34
N PHE A 329 20.40 -25.70 10.86
CA PHE A 329 19.85 -26.40 9.69
C PHE A 329 20.62 -26.06 8.41
N LEU A 330 20.83 -24.78 8.13
CA LEU A 330 21.43 -24.34 6.87
C LEU A 330 22.92 -24.69 6.77
N PHE A 331 23.69 -24.54 7.87
CA PHE A 331 25.14 -24.53 7.81
C PHE A 331 25.83 -25.65 8.56
N HIS A 332 25.15 -26.28 9.55
CA HIS A 332 25.77 -27.28 10.42
C HIS A 332 25.16 -28.67 10.31
N SER A 333 23.95 -28.81 9.74
CA SER A 333 23.32 -30.10 9.50
C SER A 333 23.82 -30.76 8.23
N GLU A 334 23.75 -32.09 8.15
CA GLU A 334 23.96 -32.81 6.90
C GLU A 334 22.89 -32.41 5.85
N ILE A 335 23.32 -32.44 4.58
CA ILE A 335 22.41 -32.17 3.45
C ILE A 335 21.27 -33.17 3.46
N LYS A 336 20.03 -32.70 3.51
CA LYS A 336 18.80 -33.51 3.64
C LYS A 336 18.38 -34.17 2.31
N VAL A 337 19.30 -34.91 1.69
CA VAL A 337 19.09 -35.62 0.42
C VAL A 337 19.27 -37.13 0.56
N SER A 338 18.92 -37.91 -0.44
CA SER A 338 19.19 -39.35 -0.47
C SER A 338 20.70 -39.60 -0.71
N LYS A 339 21.20 -40.80 -0.33
CA LYS A 339 22.59 -41.19 -0.59
C LYS A 339 22.96 -41.15 -2.08
N LEU A 340 22.01 -41.54 -2.95
CA LEU A 340 22.21 -41.48 -4.40
C LEU A 340 22.30 -40.06 -4.90
N GLU A 341 21.37 -39.22 -4.50
CA GLU A 341 21.35 -37.76 -4.85
C GLU A 341 22.62 -37.05 -4.36
N LYS A 342 23.07 -37.35 -3.13
CA LYS A 342 24.31 -36.80 -2.56
C LYS A 342 25.56 -37.09 -3.41
N ARG A 343 25.60 -38.25 -4.08
CA ARG A 343 26.71 -38.63 -4.98
C ARG A 343 26.69 -37.87 -6.31
N LEU A 344 25.52 -37.37 -6.71
CA LEU A 344 25.32 -36.64 -7.96
C LEU A 344 25.44 -35.14 -7.80
N LEU A 345 25.50 -34.65 -6.55
CA LEU A 345 25.65 -33.21 -6.29
C LEU A 345 27.03 -32.71 -6.70
N PRO A 346 27.12 -31.50 -7.26
CA PRO A 346 28.38 -30.83 -7.51
C PRO A 346 29.22 -30.69 -6.22
N PRO A 347 30.58 -30.74 -6.30
CA PRO A 347 31.46 -30.75 -5.12
C PRO A 347 31.46 -29.44 -4.34
N ASN A 348 30.96 -28.37 -4.90
CA ASN A 348 30.80 -27.05 -4.25
C ASN A 348 29.61 -27.00 -3.27
N ILE A 349 28.70 -27.99 -3.30
CA ILE A 349 27.54 -28.04 -2.41
C ILE A 349 27.95 -28.75 -1.09
N LYS A 350 28.12 -27.95 -0.05
CA LYS A 350 28.65 -28.42 1.23
C LYS A 350 27.58 -28.54 2.35
N ASN A 351 26.50 -27.78 2.25
CA ASN A 351 25.49 -27.64 3.29
C ASN A 351 24.10 -27.43 2.66
N ASN A 352 23.06 -27.32 3.49
CA ASN A 352 21.69 -27.13 3.01
C ASN A 352 21.46 -25.78 2.33
N TYR A 353 22.16 -24.72 2.71
CA TYR A 353 22.10 -23.43 2.02
C TYR A 353 22.59 -23.57 0.56
N ASP A 354 23.75 -24.18 0.36
CA ASP A 354 24.30 -24.41 -1.00
C ASP A 354 23.37 -25.28 -1.83
N TYR A 355 22.74 -26.31 -1.22
CA TYR A 355 21.78 -27.17 -1.88
C TYR A 355 20.51 -26.41 -2.32
N LEU A 356 19.97 -25.55 -1.47
CA LEU A 356 18.80 -24.74 -1.80
C LEU A 356 19.12 -23.75 -2.94
N LEU A 357 20.30 -23.12 -2.92
CA LEU A 357 20.76 -22.28 -4.03
C LEU A 357 20.93 -23.09 -5.33
N HIS A 358 21.48 -24.29 -5.26
CA HIS A 358 21.61 -25.16 -6.41
C HIS A 358 20.26 -25.50 -7.04
N ARG A 359 19.25 -25.80 -6.22
CA ARG A 359 17.89 -26.04 -6.73
C ARG A 359 17.28 -24.80 -7.38
N ALA A 360 17.46 -23.63 -6.78
CA ALA A 360 17.03 -22.36 -7.37
C ALA A 360 17.76 -22.05 -8.69
N SER A 361 19.05 -22.36 -8.76
CA SER A 361 19.83 -22.24 -10.00
C SER A 361 19.34 -23.19 -11.10
N THR A 362 19.03 -24.45 -10.74
CA THR A 362 18.47 -25.42 -11.70
C THR A 362 17.13 -24.93 -12.24
N PHE A 363 16.26 -24.43 -11.39
CA PHE A 363 14.99 -23.82 -11.82
C PHE A 363 15.19 -22.66 -12.81
N LEU A 364 16.17 -21.77 -12.55
CA LEU A 364 16.47 -20.68 -13.48
C LEU A 364 17.00 -21.17 -14.83
N VAL A 365 17.92 -22.14 -14.81
CA VAL A 365 18.46 -22.72 -16.06
C VAL A 365 17.36 -23.38 -16.89
N GLU A 366 16.37 -24.00 -16.25
CA GLU A 366 15.24 -24.65 -16.94
C GLU A 366 14.24 -23.66 -17.54
N HIS A 367 14.02 -22.50 -16.88
CA HIS A 367 12.92 -21.60 -17.21
C HIS A 367 13.35 -20.18 -17.63
N ALA A 368 14.56 -19.76 -17.29
CA ALA A 368 15.11 -18.46 -17.64
C ALA A 368 16.41 -18.59 -18.43
N GLY A 369 16.85 -17.54 -19.10
CA GLY A 369 18.14 -17.52 -19.83
C GLY A 369 19.35 -17.68 -18.90
N SER A 370 20.45 -18.18 -19.44
CA SER A 370 21.70 -18.45 -18.69
C SER A 370 22.31 -17.23 -17.99
N ASP A 371 21.95 -16.03 -18.43
CA ASP A 371 22.54 -14.77 -17.98
C ASP A 371 21.80 -14.13 -16.79
N VAL A 372 20.70 -14.75 -16.35
CA VAL A 372 19.91 -14.24 -15.24
C VAL A 372 20.60 -14.51 -13.90
N ALA A 373 20.82 -13.44 -13.14
CA ALA A 373 21.42 -13.56 -11.82
C ALA A 373 20.46 -14.27 -10.85
N ILE A 374 20.91 -15.35 -10.24
CA ILE A 374 20.15 -16.11 -9.23
C ILE A 374 19.63 -15.23 -8.09
N GLY A 375 20.28 -14.10 -7.80
CA GLY A 375 19.86 -13.12 -6.80
C GLY A 375 18.57 -12.36 -7.14
N GLU A 376 18.05 -12.45 -8.36
CA GLU A 376 16.78 -11.83 -8.75
C GLU A 376 15.56 -12.63 -8.22
N LEU A 377 15.73 -13.93 -7.95
CA LEU A 377 14.66 -14.72 -7.37
C LEU A 377 14.34 -14.27 -5.94
N LYS A 378 13.05 -14.09 -5.65
CA LYS A 378 12.55 -13.79 -4.30
C LYS A 378 13.07 -14.81 -3.28
N PHE A 379 12.97 -16.10 -3.59
CA PHE A 379 13.48 -17.19 -2.76
C PHE A 379 14.95 -17.00 -2.37
N THR A 380 15.80 -16.67 -3.34
CA THR A 380 17.25 -16.51 -3.10
C THR A 380 17.54 -15.26 -2.28
N ASN A 381 16.83 -14.16 -2.55
CA ASN A 381 16.97 -12.94 -1.78
C ASN A 381 16.54 -13.14 -0.33
N ASP A 382 15.40 -13.80 -0.10
CA ASP A 382 14.89 -14.11 1.24
C ASP A 382 15.81 -15.12 1.96
N LEU A 383 16.39 -16.10 1.25
CA LEU A 383 17.38 -17.03 1.81
C LEU A 383 18.66 -16.32 2.25
N ASN A 384 19.12 -15.32 1.49
CA ASN A 384 20.24 -14.49 1.89
C ASN A 384 19.87 -13.61 3.11
N LYS A 385 18.67 -13.04 3.16
CA LYS A 385 18.19 -12.24 4.29
C LYS A 385 18.13 -13.05 5.58
N ILE A 386 17.50 -14.23 5.57
CA ILE A 386 17.39 -15.07 6.78
C ILE A 386 18.76 -15.59 7.23
N SER A 387 19.66 -15.91 6.28
CA SER A 387 21.02 -16.31 6.57
C SER A 387 21.84 -15.17 7.21
N CYS A 388 21.78 -13.97 6.63
CA CYS A 388 22.40 -12.76 7.18
C CYS A 388 21.91 -12.50 8.60
N GLU A 389 20.59 -12.44 8.81
CA GLU A 389 19.99 -12.15 10.10
C GLU A 389 20.31 -13.22 11.15
N SER A 390 20.32 -14.51 10.77
CA SER A 390 20.63 -15.59 11.69
C SER A 390 22.04 -15.44 12.29
N PHE A 391 23.03 -15.11 11.49
CA PHE A 391 24.39 -14.87 11.96
C PHE A 391 24.51 -13.57 12.79
N ILE A 392 23.83 -12.50 12.38
CA ILE A 392 23.81 -11.23 13.15
C ILE A 392 23.21 -11.43 14.54
N ARG A 393 22.09 -12.15 14.65
CA ARG A 393 21.47 -12.47 15.96
C ARG A 393 22.31 -13.39 16.82
N MET A 394 23.20 -14.19 16.23
CA MET A 394 24.18 -15.01 16.93
C MET A 394 25.50 -14.26 17.23
N ASN A 395 25.57 -12.95 16.98
CA ASN A 395 26.77 -12.12 17.11
C ASN A 395 27.97 -12.57 16.26
N ASP A 396 27.74 -13.31 15.17
CA ASP A 396 28.76 -13.74 14.23
C ASP A 396 28.79 -12.86 12.98
N VAL A 397 29.16 -11.61 13.16
CA VAL A 397 29.22 -10.60 12.08
C VAL A 397 30.16 -11.02 10.96
N LYS A 398 31.24 -11.76 11.28
CA LYS A 398 32.21 -12.19 10.28
C LYS A 398 31.60 -13.19 9.28
N ARG A 399 30.86 -14.18 9.79
CA ARG A 399 30.16 -15.15 8.93
C ARG A 399 28.91 -14.57 8.27
N ALA A 400 28.27 -13.56 8.86
CA ALA A 400 27.16 -12.84 8.26
C ALA A 400 27.54 -12.12 6.95
N GLY A 401 28.75 -11.55 6.89
CA GLY A 401 29.21 -10.68 5.80
C GLY A 401 28.89 -11.17 4.37
N PRO A 402 29.28 -12.41 3.99
CA PRO A 402 29.01 -12.94 2.63
C PRO A 402 27.54 -13.03 2.25
N TYR A 403 26.63 -13.27 3.23
CA TYR A 403 25.18 -13.36 2.99
C TYR A 403 24.55 -11.98 2.97
N CYS A 404 24.91 -11.12 3.92
CA CYS A 404 24.44 -9.74 3.98
C CYS A 404 24.82 -8.92 2.73
N ALA A 405 26.02 -9.16 2.17
CA ALA A 405 26.46 -8.49 0.93
C ALA A 405 25.61 -8.85 -0.29
N LYS A 406 24.97 -10.01 -0.32
CA LYS A 406 24.08 -10.45 -1.39
C LYS A 406 22.67 -9.85 -1.31
N VAL A 407 22.30 -9.28 -0.17
CA VAL A 407 20.99 -8.61 0.00
C VAL A 407 21.04 -7.23 -0.65
N LYS A 408 20.22 -7.02 -1.68
CA LYS A 408 20.16 -5.77 -2.44
C LYS A 408 19.35 -4.69 -1.74
N ASP A 409 18.25 -5.08 -1.11
CA ASP A 409 17.29 -4.17 -0.49
C ASP A 409 17.85 -3.51 0.78
N ALA A 410 17.18 -2.43 1.20
CA ALA A 410 17.38 -1.85 2.52
C ALA A 410 16.90 -2.85 3.59
N PHE A 411 17.84 -3.51 4.26
CA PHE A 411 17.59 -4.58 5.20
C PHE A 411 18.26 -4.28 6.54
N LEU A 412 17.46 -4.00 7.59
CA LEU A 412 17.96 -3.53 8.88
C LEU A 412 19.06 -4.44 9.47
N PRO A 413 18.91 -5.78 9.55
CA PRO A 413 19.96 -6.64 10.10
C PRO A 413 21.32 -6.46 9.43
N LYS A 414 21.36 -6.19 8.12
CA LYS A 414 22.60 -5.91 7.38
C LYS A 414 23.31 -4.65 7.88
N SER A 415 22.58 -3.63 8.29
CA SER A 415 23.10 -2.34 8.73
C SER A 415 23.46 -2.30 10.23
N LEU A 416 22.96 -3.25 11.03
CA LEU A 416 23.15 -3.25 12.48
C LEU A 416 24.62 -3.31 12.93
N PRO A 417 25.52 -4.10 12.32
CA PRO A 417 26.92 -4.10 12.72
C PRO A 417 27.60 -2.74 12.58
N ASP A 418 27.25 -1.98 11.53
CA ASP A 418 27.82 -0.65 11.32
C ASP A 418 27.20 0.38 12.26
N VAL A 419 25.89 0.30 12.50
CA VAL A 419 25.22 1.10 13.54
C VAL A 419 25.86 0.84 14.91
N ASP A 420 26.04 -0.42 15.29
CA ASP A 420 26.63 -0.79 16.60
C ASP A 420 28.09 -0.31 16.74
N LYS A 421 28.90 -0.35 15.66
CA LYS A 421 30.25 0.25 15.65
C LYS A 421 30.21 1.77 15.84
N LEU A 422 29.30 2.46 15.16
CA LEU A 422 29.14 3.91 15.29
C LEU A 422 28.67 4.31 16.70
N LEU A 423 27.78 3.52 17.32
CA LEU A 423 27.36 3.71 18.70
C LEU A 423 28.53 3.54 19.68
N GLN A 424 29.37 2.51 19.47
CA GLN A 424 30.61 2.31 20.28
C GLN A 424 31.60 3.46 20.11
N ALA A 425 31.71 3.99 18.87
CA ALA A 425 32.55 5.15 18.55
C ALA A 425 31.94 6.50 19.00
N LYS A 426 30.76 6.49 19.64
CA LYS A 426 29.98 7.69 20.04
C LYS A 426 29.61 8.62 18.90
N LYS A 427 29.50 8.10 17.68
CA LYS A 427 29.08 8.82 16.48
C LYS A 427 27.56 8.69 16.27
N PHE A 428 26.80 9.23 17.20
CA PHE A 428 25.35 9.04 17.26
C PHE A 428 24.60 9.61 16.04
N GLY A 429 25.04 10.75 15.52
CA GLY A 429 24.40 11.34 14.31
C GLY A 429 24.58 10.51 13.05
N GLU A 430 25.77 9.90 12.85
CA GLU A 430 26.02 8.99 11.73
C GLU A 430 25.18 7.70 11.87
N ALA A 431 25.07 7.15 13.09
CA ALA A 431 24.24 5.99 13.38
C ALA A 431 22.75 6.27 13.12
N GLN A 432 22.27 7.44 13.54
CA GLN A 432 20.90 7.88 13.28
C GLN A 432 20.59 8.00 11.78
N ALA A 433 21.51 8.60 11.02
CA ALA A 433 21.34 8.76 9.55
C ALA A 433 21.18 7.41 8.82
N ILE A 434 21.84 6.34 9.31
CA ILE A 434 21.62 4.99 8.75
C ILE A 434 20.22 4.46 9.11
N LEU A 435 19.78 4.66 10.36
CA LEU A 435 18.48 4.17 10.83
C LEU A 435 17.31 4.94 10.23
N ASP A 436 17.45 6.23 9.96
CA ASP A 436 16.40 7.07 9.39
C ASP A 436 16.01 6.69 7.94
N GLN A 437 16.86 5.92 7.25
CA GLN A 437 16.57 5.41 5.90
C GLN A 437 15.48 4.32 5.88
N PHE A 438 15.13 3.74 7.03
CA PHE A 438 14.15 2.67 7.11
C PHE A 438 12.72 3.21 7.23
N ASN A 439 11.75 2.45 6.67
CA ASN A 439 10.34 2.80 6.69
C ASN A 439 9.72 2.69 8.10
N ALA A 440 8.48 3.17 8.24
CA ALA A 440 7.76 3.19 9.52
C ALA A 440 7.56 1.78 10.12
N ASN A 441 7.37 0.75 9.29
CA ASN A 441 7.16 -0.62 9.75
C ASN A 441 8.43 -1.20 10.38
N VAL A 442 9.60 -0.95 9.79
CA VAL A 442 10.90 -1.35 10.35
C VAL A 442 11.17 -0.65 11.68
N LYS A 443 10.76 0.62 11.81
CA LYS A 443 10.93 1.42 13.03
C LYS A 443 10.18 0.85 14.24
N GLN A 444 9.14 0.05 14.00
CA GLN A 444 8.38 -0.65 15.05
C GLN A 444 9.08 -1.94 15.57
N THR A 445 10.13 -2.40 14.90
CA THR A 445 10.85 -3.61 15.33
C THR A 445 11.72 -3.34 16.57
N LYS A 446 11.80 -4.33 17.47
CA LYS A 446 12.65 -4.24 18.66
C LYS A 446 14.11 -3.98 18.32
N MET A 447 14.64 -4.58 17.25
CA MET A 447 16.01 -4.38 16.79
C MET A 447 16.30 -2.92 16.43
N PHE A 448 15.34 -2.21 15.87
CA PHE A 448 15.44 -0.79 15.58
C PHE A 448 15.29 0.06 16.84
N SER A 449 14.21 -0.14 17.59
CA SER A 449 13.86 0.70 18.74
C SER A 449 14.91 0.67 19.84
N ASP A 450 15.50 -0.48 20.16
CA ASP A 450 16.55 -0.62 21.18
C ASP A 450 17.81 0.24 20.88
N ARG A 451 18.11 0.47 19.59
CA ARG A 451 19.23 1.31 19.15
C ARG A 451 18.85 2.75 19.01
N TYR A 452 17.68 3.00 18.45
CA TYR A 452 17.18 4.35 18.19
C TYR A 452 16.95 5.10 19.52
N HIS A 453 16.37 4.45 20.53
CA HIS A 453 16.20 5.05 21.86
C HIS A 453 17.52 5.43 22.52
N LYS A 454 18.55 4.58 22.41
CA LYS A 454 19.89 4.94 22.92
C LYS A 454 20.47 6.18 22.24
N ILE A 455 20.26 6.31 20.93
CA ILE A 455 20.72 7.47 20.17
C ILE A 455 19.92 8.72 20.61
N GLU A 456 18.61 8.60 20.68
CA GLU A 456 17.72 9.70 21.05
C GLU A 456 18.00 10.24 22.45
N GLU A 457 18.19 9.36 23.45
CA GLU A 457 18.56 9.75 24.81
C GLU A 457 19.86 10.56 24.85
N VAL A 458 20.88 10.09 24.13
CA VAL A 458 22.18 10.76 24.12
C VAL A 458 22.09 12.10 23.37
N LEU A 459 21.47 12.14 22.21
CA LEU A 459 21.31 13.39 21.44
C LEU A 459 20.48 14.41 22.21
N LYS A 460 19.41 14.00 22.86
CA LYS A 460 18.58 14.85 23.72
C LYS A 460 19.36 15.39 24.91
N SER A 461 20.17 14.54 25.56
CA SER A 461 21.05 14.98 26.66
C SER A 461 22.11 15.99 26.17
N GLN A 462 22.72 15.77 25.02
CA GLN A 462 23.68 16.69 24.41
C GLN A 462 23.03 18.03 24.05
N GLN A 463 21.84 17.99 23.48
CA GLN A 463 21.08 19.21 23.14
C GLN A 463 20.72 20.01 24.41
N GLN A 464 20.27 19.32 25.48
CA GLN A 464 20.01 19.97 26.78
C GLN A 464 21.28 20.60 27.37
N GLN A 465 22.41 19.90 27.35
CA GLN A 465 23.69 20.43 27.79
C GLN A 465 24.12 21.66 26.95
N GLN A 466 23.94 21.59 25.64
CA GLN A 466 24.26 22.73 24.76
C GLN A 466 23.36 23.93 25.04
N GLN A 467 22.07 23.72 25.26
CA GLN A 467 21.15 24.79 25.67
C GLN A 467 21.53 25.38 27.04
N GLN A 468 21.88 24.54 28.00
CA GLN A 468 22.35 25.00 29.32
C GLN A 468 23.65 25.82 29.20
N ARG A 469 24.62 25.39 28.39
CA ARG A 469 25.85 26.17 28.13
C ARG A 469 25.56 27.51 27.47
N GLN A 470 24.65 27.54 26.48
CA GLN A 470 24.22 28.80 25.85
C GLN A 470 23.53 29.73 26.85
N GLN A 471 22.64 29.21 27.71
CA GLN A 471 22.00 29.96 28.75
C GLN A 471 22.99 30.48 29.78
N GLN A 472 23.98 29.69 30.20
CA GLN A 472 25.04 30.08 31.10
C GLN A 472 25.91 31.18 30.48
N HIS A 473 26.31 31.03 29.23
CA HIS A 473 27.06 32.03 28.47
C HIS A 473 26.29 33.33 28.35
N PHE A 474 24.99 33.28 28.03
CA PHE A 474 24.11 34.43 27.97
C PHE A 474 23.96 35.14 29.34
N ARG A 475 23.82 34.35 30.43
CA ARG A 475 23.78 34.89 31.79
C ARG A 475 25.09 35.57 32.16
N GLN A 476 26.27 35.00 31.82
CA GLN A 476 27.57 35.61 32.05
C GLN A 476 27.73 36.93 31.26
N GLN A 477 27.33 36.92 30.00
CA GLN A 477 27.34 38.14 29.19
C GLN A 477 26.43 39.24 29.77
N GLN A 478 25.26 38.87 30.26
CA GLN A 478 24.33 39.79 30.92
C GLN A 478 24.88 40.33 32.25
N GLN A 479 25.58 39.49 33.03
CA GLN A 479 26.25 39.91 34.25
C GLN A 479 27.42 40.86 33.95
N GLN A 480 28.24 40.58 32.94
CA GLN A 480 29.30 41.51 32.49
C GLN A 480 28.74 42.86 32.01
N GLN A 481 27.65 42.83 31.27
CA GLN A 481 26.96 44.03 30.83
C GLN A 481 26.42 44.85 32.02
N ARG A 482 25.86 44.20 33.05
CA ARG A 482 25.39 44.87 34.28
C ARG A 482 26.55 45.47 35.06
N GLN A 483 27.69 44.78 35.19
CA GLN A 483 28.88 45.32 35.83
C GLN A 483 29.43 46.51 35.06
N TYR A 484 29.46 46.48 33.74
CA TYR A 484 29.90 47.61 32.91
C TYR A 484 28.96 48.81 33.04
N GLN A 485 27.64 48.57 33.13
CA GLN A 485 26.66 49.64 33.38
C GLN A 485 26.79 50.24 34.78
N GLN A 486 27.03 49.44 35.81
CA GLN A 486 27.28 49.92 37.18
C GLN A 486 28.57 50.74 37.26
N GLN A 487 29.64 50.36 36.58
CA GLN A 487 30.87 51.18 36.50
C GLN A 487 30.63 52.49 35.72
N GLN A 488 29.83 52.49 34.65
CA GLN A 488 29.47 53.74 33.97
C GLN A 488 28.59 54.65 34.82
N GLN A 489 27.64 54.09 35.58
CA GLN A 489 26.81 54.88 36.52
C GLN A 489 27.63 55.48 37.65
N GLN A 490 28.64 54.79 38.19
CA GLN A 490 29.56 55.39 39.17
C GLN A 490 30.45 56.49 38.57
N ARG A 491 30.85 56.39 37.31
CA ARG A 491 31.59 57.45 36.62
C ARG A 491 30.70 58.65 36.22
N GLN A 492 29.37 58.49 36.04
CA GLN A 492 28.44 59.55 35.73
C GLN A 492 27.97 60.36 36.96
N GLN A 493 28.07 59.80 38.18
CA GLN A 493 27.75 60.53 39.43
C GLN A 493 28.80 61.59 39.83
N SER A 494 29.94 61.58 39.15
CA SER A 494 30.98 62.61 39.37
C SER A 494 30.91 63.82 38.44
N ASN A 495 29.98 63.88 37.47
CA ASN A 495 29.80 64.98 36.56
C ASN A 495 28.34 65.45 36.57
N ALA A 496 27.88 66.15 37.59
CA ALA A 496 26.61 66.84 37.63
C ALA A 496 26.60 67.92 36.56
N LYS A 497 25.96 67.72 35.41
CA LYS A 497 25.61 68.78 34.48
C LYS A 497 24.55 69.68 35.13
N PRO A 498 24.65 71.02 34.95
CA PRO A 498 23.62 71.94 35.44
C PRO A 498 22.26 71.64 34.84
N ALA A 499 21.19 71.75 35.64
CA ALA A 499 19.82 71.49 35.24
C ALA A 499 19.47 72.22 33.94
N ASN A 500 18.86 71.53 33.00
CA ASN A 500 18.42 72.08 31.72
C ASN A 500 17.34 73.16 31.98
N ASP A 501 17.50 74.35 31.41
CA ASP A 501 16.46 75.39 31.51
C ASP A 501 15.37 75.17 30.46
N TYR A 502 14.27 74.44 30.87
CA TYR A 502 13.18 74.08 30.00
C TYR A 502 12.44 75.22 29.36
N TYR A 503 12.42 76.41 29.99
CA TYR A 503 11.86 77.65 29.42
C TYR A 503 12.71 78.19 28.25
N LYS A 504 14.04 78.10 28.37
CA LYS A 504 14.94 78.43 27.26
C LYS A 504 14.88 77.44 26.12
N ILE A 505 14.67 76.16 26.43
CA ILE A 505 14.54 75.09 25.40
C ILE A 505 13.31 75.38 24.53
N LEU A 506 12.20 75.79 25.12
CA LEU A 506 10.98 76.13 24.38
C LEU A 506 10.98 77.59 23.86
N ASP A 507 11.97 78.36 24.19
CA ASP A 507 12.10 79.78 23.82
C ASP A 507 10.91 80.67 24.30
N ILE A 508 10.57 80.55 25.62
CA ILE A 508 9.45 81.20 26.27
C ILE A 508 9.89 81.85 27.61
N SER A 509 9.13 82.87 28.02
CA SER A 509 9.30 83.44 29.36
C SER A 509 8.83 82.47 30.45
N ARG A 510 9.40 82.62 31.67
CA ARG A 510 8.99 81.77 32.83
C ARG A 510 7.53 82.06 33.26
N ASP A 511 6.93 83.14 32.85
CA ASP A 511 5.54 83.50 33.13
C ASP A 511 4.55 83.02 32.05
N ALA A 512 5.01 82.18 31.13
CA ALA A 512 4.18 81.67 30.02
C ALA A 512 3.01 80.83 30.51
N ASP A 513 1.83 81.13 29.96
CA ASP A 513 0.63 80.39 30.19
C ASP A 513 0.60 79.09 29.39
N ASP A 514 -0.28 78.16 29.72
CA ASP A 514 -0.38 76.85 29.08
C ASP A 514 -0.62 76.89 27.56
N LYS A 515 -1.29 77.94 27.07
CA LYS A 515 -1.52 78.15 25.64
C LYS A 515 -0.21 78.56 24.94
N THR A 516 0.59 79.38 25.59
CA THR A 516 1.90 79.84 25.10
C THR A 516 2.90 78.67 25.10
N ILE A 517 2.94 77.83 26.15
CA ILE A 517 3.76 76.61 26.24
C ILE A 517 3.40 75.67 25.10
N LYS A 518 2.13 75.43 24.86
CA LYS A 518 1.65 74.56 23.81
C LYS A 518 1.95 75.08 22.40
N LYS A 519 1.84 76.38 22.21
CA LYS A 519 2.19 77.07 20.95
C LYS A 519 3.68 77.01 20.68
N ALA A 520 4.51 77.27 21.68
CA ALA A 520 5.96 77.20 21.61
C ALA A 520 6.46 75.76 21.31
N TYR A 521 5.91 74.80 22.01
CA TYR A 521 6.20 73.40 21.73
C TYR A 521 5.94 73.05 20.26
N ARG A 522 4.77 73.41 19.72
CA ARG A 522 4.46 73.20 18.31
C ARG A 522 5.42 73.87 17.37
N ALA A 523 5.83 75.11 17.68
CA ALA A 523 6.78 75.83 16.88
C ALA A 523 8.17 75.19 16.90
N GLN A 524 8.66 74.78 18.08
CA GLN A 524 9.95 74.12 18.23
C GLN A 524 9.94 72.68 17.60
N THR A 525 8.85 71.93 17.75
CA THR A 525 8.68 70.63 17.10
C THR A 525 8.70 70.82 15.58
N LEU A 526 8.01 71.81 15.03
CA LEU A 526 7.99 72.07 13.58
C LEU A 526 9.37 72.51 13.06
N LYS A 527 10.12 73.25 13.92
CA LYS A 527 11.47 73.72 13.64
C LYS A 527 12.50 72.63 13.62
N TYR A 528 12.41 71.63 14.48
CA TYR A 528 13.33 70.47 14.58
C TYR A 528 12.76 69.15 14.06
N HIS A 529 11.69 69.23 13.22
CA HIS A 529 11.14 68.04 12.61
C HIS A 529 12.11 67.46 11.59
N PRO A 530 12.43 66.13 11.67
CA PRO A 530 13.46 65.52 10.82
C PRO A 530 13.16 65.62 9.31
N ASP A 531 11.89 65.73 8.92
CA ASP A 531 11.46 65.84 7.52
C ASP A 531 11.65 67.22 6.91
N LYS A 532 11.70 68.26 7.73
CA LYS A 532 11.88 69.63 7.25
C LYS A 532 13.30 70.17 7.37
N PHE A 533 14.17 69.45 8.05
CA PHE A 533 15.49 69.98 8.45
C PHE A 533 16.66 69.54 7.59
N MET A 534 16.42 68.82 6.50
CA MET A 534 17.46 68.41 5.54
C MET A 534 18.26 69.57 4.91
N LYS A 535 17.93 70.79 5.23
CA LYS A 535 18.57 71.98 4.66
C LYS A 535 19.36 72.88 5.68
N SER A 536 19.49 72.46 6.94
CA SER A 536 20.01 73.33 7.99
C SER A 536 21.42 73.06 8.53
N GLY A 537 22.10 72.01 8.00
CA GLY A 537 23.52 71.76 8.33
C GLY A 537 23.81 71.16 9.70
N LEU A 538 22.76 70.71 10.45
CA LEU A 538 22.92 69.95 11.71
C LEU A 538 22.95 68.46 11.44
N SER A 539 23.69 67.68 12.22
CA SER A 539 23.71 66.22 12.12
C SER A 539 22.39 65.59 12.59
N LYS A 540 22.10 64.41 12.17
CA LYS A 540 20.89 63.64 12.56
C LYS A 540 20.82 63.46 14.08
N GLU A 541 21.96 63.21 14.71
CA GLU A 541 22.08 63.08 16.17
C GLU A 541 21.81 64.36 16.91
N GLU A 542 22.22 65.51 16.38
CA GLU A 542 21.94 66.82 16.97
C GLU A 542 20.45 67.17 16.88
N ILE A 543 19.78 66.77 15.80
CA ILE A 543 18.35 67.00 15.63
C ILE A 543 17.56 66.10 16.61
N GLU A 544 17.94 64.82 16.76
CA GLU A 544 17.33 63.89 17.72
C GLU A 544 17.52 64.45 19.16
N THR A 545 18.70 64.93 19.51
CA THR A 545 18.97 65.49 20.83
C THR A 545 18.11 66.72 21.08
N LYS A 546 18.02 67.62 20.11
CA LYS A 546 17.18 68.81 20.22
C LYS A 546 15.69 68.50 20.33
N MET A 547 15.21 67.53 19.57
CA MET A 547 13.83 67.08 19.69
C MET A 547 13.55 66.44 21.04
N GLN A 548 14.52 65.65 21.57
CA GLN A 548 14.42 65.06 22.89
C GLN A 548 14.33 66.14 23.97
N ASP A 549 15.20 67.17 23.91
CA ASP A 549 15.17 68.33 24.84
C ASP A 549 13.82 69.05 24.77
N VAL A 550 13.28 69.34 23.57
CA VAL A 550 11.99 70.00 23.35
C VAL A 550 10.83 69.14 23.92
N ASN A 551 10.84 67.83 23.72
CA ASN A 551 9.82 66.95 24.27
C ASN A 551 9.89 66.94 25.80
N GLN A 552 11.07 66.82 26.37
CA GLN A 552 11.31 66.80 27.80
C GLN A 552 10.89 68.11 28.46
N ALA A 553 11.21 69.29 27.84
CA ALA A 553 10.77 70.57 28.30
C ALA A 553 9.24 70.73 28.27
N TYR A 554 8.59 70.26 27.23
CA TYR A 554 7.13 70.29 27.14
C TYR A 554 6.46 69.36 28.16
N GLU A 555 6.99 68.11 28.37
CA GLU A 555 6.48 67.16 29.38
C GLU A 555 6.43 67.83 30.77
N VAL A 556 7.49 68.45 31.15
CA VAL A 556 7.54 69.10 32.47
C VAL A 556 6.68 70.37 32.52
N LEU A 557 6.73 71.25 31.54
CA LEU A 557 6.06 72.54 31.58
C LEU A 557 4.57 72.49 31.23
N SER A 558 4.09 71.44 30.53
CA SER A 558 2.69 71.30 30.21
C SER A 558 1.86 70.64 31.33
N ASN A 559 2.50 69.99 32.29
CA ASN A 559 1.86 69.42 33.46
C ASN A 559 2.00 70.39 34.66
N LYS A 560 0.89 70.80 35.19
CA LYS A 560 0.85 71.82 36.29
C LYS A 560 1.65 71.35 37.51
N GLU A 561 1.57 70.11 37.90
CA GLU A 561 2.31 69.59 39.06
C GLU A 561 3.81 69.48 38.80
N LEU A 562 4.23 69.07 37.59
CA LEU A 562 5.63 68.91 37.21
C LEU A 562 6.25 70.30 37.02
N LYS A 563 5.51 71.25 36.45
CA LYS A 563 5.93 72.67 36.31
C LYS A 563 6.17 73.29 37.66
N GLU A 564 5.22 73.18 38.63
CA GLU A 564 5.38 73.69 39.98
C GLU A 564 6.55 73.03 40.74
N ARG A 565 6.87 71.81 40.50
CA ARG A 565 8.06 71.13 41.05
C ARG A 565 9.32 71.72 40.45
N TYR A 566 9.39 71.81 39.11
CA TYR A 566 10.52 72.38 38.39
C TYR A 566 10.77 73.82 38.76
N ASP A 567 9.73 74.65 38.88
CA ASP A 567 9.82 76.06 39.28
C ASP A 567 10.33 76.25 40.74
N ARG A 568 10.15 75.21 41.59
CA ARG A 568 10.72 75.14 42.96
C ARG A 568 12.17 74.67 43.00
N GLY A 569 12.76 74.29 41.84
CA GLY A 569 14.14 73.78 41.74
C GLY A 569 14.31 72.29 41.80
N ASP A 570 13.21 71.56 41.78
CA ASP A 570 13.19 70.10 41.76
C ASP A 570 12.89 69.62 40.34
N ASP A 571 13.92 69.32 39.53
CA ASP A 571 13.74 68.89 38.16
C ASP A 571 13.31 67.42 38.16
N PRO A 572 12.07 67.09 37.69
CA PRO A 572 11.53 65.77 37.68
C PRO A 572 12.32 64.74 36.84
N ASN A 573 13.17 65.24 35.93
CA ASN A 573 13.95 64.42 35.00
C ASN A 573 15.41 64.22 35.43
N VAL A 574 15.82 64.78 36.53
CA VAL A 574 17.15 64.57 37.13
C VAL A 574 16.99 63.50 38.25
N PRO A 575 17.59 62.34 38.16
CA PRO A 575 17.56 61.39 39.23
C PRO A 575 18.46 61.81 40.38
N ASN A 576 17.94 62.66 41.31
CA ASN A 576 18.61 62.91 42.54
C ASN A 576 17.93 62.16 43.68
N GLY A 577 18.72 61.39 44.41
CA GLY A 577 18.27 60.50 45.43
C GLY A 577 17.54 61.16 46.59
N ALA A 578 16.67 60.38 47.17
CA ALA A 578 15.95 60.52 48.41
C ALA A 578 14.61 61.30 48.32
N GLY A 579 13.52 60.51 48.27
CA GLY A 579 12.24 60.95 48.77
C GLY A 579 11.05 60.46 47.96
N THR A 580 10.46 59.34 48.43
CA THR A 580 9.05 58.98 48.34
C THR A 580 8.37 58.87 46.99
N GLY A 581 8.13 57.62 46.55
CA GLY A 581 6.91 57.07 46.03
C GLY A 581 6.15 57.79 44.94
N GLY A 582 6.50 57.59 43.69
CA GLY A 582 5.66 57.97 42.57
C GLY A 582 6.29 57.44 41.30
N GLY A 583 5.92 56.21 40.91
CA GLY A 583 6.41 55.62 39.68
C GLY A 583 6.06 56.50 38.50
N ASN A 584 7.06 56.89 37.74
CA ASN A 584 6.92 57.61 36.49
C ASN A 584 6.38 56.65 35.41
N PRO A 585 5.14 56.76 34.99
CA PRO A 585 4.54 55.78 34.03
C PRO A 585 5.20 55.83 32.65
N PHE A 586 5.96 56.84 32.33
CA PHE A 586 6.54 57.06 31.01
C PHE A 586 8.06 56.78 30.90
N GLY A 587 8.75 56.64 32.04
CA GLY A 587 10.21 56.43 32.05
C GLY A 587 10.70 55.13 31.40
N ASN A 588 9.85 54.16 31.19
CA ASN A 588 10.20 52.85 30.63
C ASN A 588 9.97 52.73 29.11
N ALA A 589 9.30 53.70 28.48
CA ALA A 589 9.00 53.61 27.05
C ALA A 589 10.16 54.07 26.14
N PHE A 590 11.18 54.71 26.67
CA PHE A 590 12.30 55.25 25.88
C PHE A 590 13.63 54.49 26.03
N LYS A 591 13.67 53.43 26.81
CA LYS A 591 14.94 52.74 27.10
C LYS A 591 15.12 51.40 26.36
N GLY A 592 14.56 51.25 25.20
CA GLY A 592 14.75 50.06 24.40
C GLY A 592 14.47 50.28 22.93
N GLY A 593 15.50 50.29 22.16
CA GLY A 593 15.67 50.32 20.74
C GLY A 593 14.49 50.20 19.81
N ASN A 594 14.50 51.02 18.79
CA ASN A 594 13.79 50.87 17.54
C ASN A 594 12.27 51.15 17.56
N PHE A 595 11.89 52.37 17.93
CA PHE A 595 10.56 52.89 17.64
C PHE A 595 10.55 53.63 16.31
N ASN A 596 9.80 53.12 15.39
CA ASN A 596 9.42 53.78 14.14
C ASN A 596 8.46 54.95 14.49
N PHE A 597 9.02 56.11 14.73
CA PHE A 597 8.37 57.36 15.21
C PHE A 597 7.30 57.92 14.25
N GLY A 598 7.14 57.33 13.07
CA GLY A 598 6.24 57.88 12.05
C GLY A 598 4.76 57.44 12.18
N GLN A 599 4.45 56.38 12.91
CA GLN A 599 3.13 55.79 12.79
C GLN A 599 2.17 55.96 13.99
N GLN A 600 2.68 56.28 15.16
CA GLN A 600 1.83 56.41 16.37
C GLN A 600 1.43 57.83 16.69
N PHE A 601 2.15 58.84 16.21
CA PHE A 601 1.82 60.25 16.45
C PHE A 601 0.80 60.81 15.46
N SER A 602 0.61 60.19 14.31
CA SER A 602 -0.34 60.65 13.29
C SER A 602 -1.81 60.34 13.65
N HIS A 603 -2.06 59.28 14.44
CA HIS A 603 -3.43 58.85 14.71
C HIS A 603 -4.17 59.64 15.80
N GLN A 604 -3.45 60.29 16.72
CA GLN A 604 -4.09 60.99 17.82
C GLN A 604 -4.22 62.51 17.55
N PHE A 605 -3.51 63.05 16.55
CA PHE A 605 -3.49 64.49 16.25
C PHE A 605 -4.49 64.89 15.14
N PHE A 606 -4.95 63.92 14.32
CA PHE A 606 -5.86 64.20 13.20
C PHE A 606 -7.35 63.93 13.49
N GLN A 607 -7.70 63.51 14.71
CA GLN A 607 -9.10 63.22 15.03
C GLN A 607 -9.88 64.49 15.53
N ASN A 608 -9.25 65.66 15.61
CA ASN A 608 -9.97 66.85 16.05
C ASN A 608 -9.62 68.05 15.20
N GLY A 609 -10.01 68.08 13.94
CA GLY A 609 -9.92 69.25 13.12
C GLY A 609 -10.09 68.95 11.62
N GLY A 610 -11.28 69.19 11.13
CA GLY A 610 -11.77 68.85 9.81
C GLY A 610 -11.10 69.48 8.62
N GLY A 611 -11.25 68.88 7.47
CA GLY A 611 -11.28 69.56 6.17
C GLY A 611 -10.31 69.04 5.12
N ALA A 612 -10.86 68.22 4.18
CA ALA A 612 -10.65 68.19 2.75
C ALA A 612 -9.26 67.87 2.15
N GLY A 613 -9.28 66.84 1.26
CA GLY A 613 -8.36 66.72 0.14
C GLY A 613 -7.72 65.38 -0.04
N GLY A 614 -8.35 64.53 -0.86
CA GLY A 614 -7.83 63.20 -1.25
C GLY A 614 -6.63 63.26 -2.18
N PHE A 615 -5.96 62.16 -2.27
CA PHE A 615 -5.42 61.57 -3.50
C PHE A 615 -4.93 60.18 -3.17
N GLY A 616 -5.49 59.18 -3.86
CA GLY A 616 -5.09 57.80 -3.76
C GLY A 616 -3.87 57.48 -4.63
N PHE A 617 -3.16 56.44 -4.26
CA PHE A 617 -2.40 55.62 -5.20
C PHE A 617 -2.35 54.18 -4.69
N GLY A 618 -2.78 53.27 -5.56
CA GLY A 618 -2.82 51.85 -5.32
C GLY A 618 -1.47 51.17 -5.53
N GLY A 619 -1.38 49.97 -5.01
CA GLY A 619 -0.23 49.10 -5.22
C GLY A 619 -0.45 47.78 -4.54
N SER A 620 -0.88 46.82 -5.34
CA SER A 620 -1.09 45.41 -4.99
C SER A 620 0.19 44.70 -4.59
N SER A 621 0.14 43.82 -3.60
CA SER A 621 0.79 42.52 -3.67
C SER A 621 0.27 41.60 -2.57
N GLN A 622 -0.17 40.51 -3.04
CA GLN A 622 -0.65 39.25 -2.54
C GLN A 622 0.40 38.56 -1.66
N PHE A 623 0.02 38.06 -0.45
CA PHE A 623 0.49 36.77 0.07
C PHE A 623 -0.42 36.25 1.20
N GLY A 624 -0.65 34.96 1.15
CA GLY A 624 -1.62 34.10 1.72
C GLY A 624 -1.74 34.03 3.24
N GLY A 625 -2.98 33.80 3.65
CA GLY A 625 -3.37 33.59 5.02
C GLY A 625 -3.28 32.12 5.43
N PHE A 626 -2.98 31.89 6.70
CA PHE A 626 -3.21 30.62 7.37
C PHE A 626 -4.39 30.75 8.32
N GLY A 627 -5.39 29.87 8.10
CA GLY A 627 -6.62 29.81 8.86
C GLY A 627 -6.43 29.16 10.23
N LYS A 628 -7.14 29.69 11.19
CA LYS A 628 -7.32 29.13 12.54
C LYS A 628 -8.40 28.07 12.51
N GLY A 629 -8.07 26.82 12.91
CA GLY A 629 -9.00 25.74 13.12
C GLY A 629 -9.81 25.87 14.41
N HIS A 630 -11.11 25.71 14.28
CA HIS A 630 -12.07 25.61 15.40
C HIS A 630 -12.02 24.22 16.03
N ARG A 631 -11.91 24.16 17.35
CA ARG A 631 -12.12 22.95 18.15
C ARG A 631 -13.62 22.69 18.34
N HIS A 632 -14.12 21.61 17.79
CA HIS A 632 -15.41 21.03 18.20
C HIS A 632 -15.17 19.92 19.25
N LYS A 633 -15.76 20.11 20.42
CA LYS A 633 -15.91 19.08 21.46
C LYS A 633 -17.06 18.15 21.08
N VAL A 634 -16.76 16.88 20.87
CA VAL A 634 -17.78 15.81 20.76
C VAL A 634 -17.87 15.08 22.11
N LYS A 635 -19.07 15.05 22.66
CA LYS A 635 -19.44 14.28 23.88
C LYS A 635 -19.64 12.81 23.49
N PHE A 636 -18.91 11.90 24.13
CA PHE A 636 -19.20 10.46 24.08
C PHE A 636 -20.32 10.09 25.07
N SER A 637 -21.38 9.52 24.51
CA SER A 637 -22.42 8.82 25.24
C SER A 637 -22.05 7.33 25.33
N LYS A 638 -21.97 6.80 26.56
CA LYS A 638 -21.83 5.37 26.85
C LYS A 638 -23.19 4.69 26.68
N ASN A 639 -23.28 3.71 25.82
CA ASN A 639 -24.37 2.73 25.86
C ASN A 639 -23.80 1.32 26.07
N LYS A 640 -24.04 0.80 27.27
CA LYS A 640 -23.97 -0.62 27.63
C LYS A 640 -25.12 -1.35 26.94
N LYS A 641 -24.86 -2.45 26.24
CA LYS A 641 -25.84 -3.52 26.08
C LYS A 641 -25.20 -4.89 26.32
N LYS A 642 -25.89 -5.60 27.20
CA LYS A 642 -25.64 -6.96 27.67
C LYS A 642 -26.07 -8.00 26.62
N ARG A 643 -25.34 -9.09 26.63
CA ARG A 643 -25.69 -10.52 26.42
C ARG A 643 -27.00 -10.87 25.69
N SER A 644 -26.90 -11.66 24.66
CA SER A 644 -27.25 -13.11 24.70
C SER A 644 -26.59 -13.79 23.50
#